data_c2df1a07dbf9b7b1c3c1a28bca43f7ba
#
_entry.id   c2df1a07dbf9b7b1c3c1a28bca43f7ba
#
_cell.length_a   1.000
_cell.length_b   1.000
_cell.length_c   1.000
_cell.angle_alpha   90.00
_cell.angle_beta   90.00
_cell.angle_gamma   90.00
#
_symmetry.space_group_name_H-M   'P 1'
#
loop_
_entity.id
_entity.type
_entity.pdbx_description
1 polymer ?
#
loop_
_entity_poly.entity_id
_entity_poly.type
_entity_poly.pdbx_seq_one_letter_code
_entity_poly.pdbx_strand_id
1 'polypeptide(L)'
;MRGKETTSFLLAGWYVALLVPTLVFKYTYLTAVSGNLSTQLTLLATSGTDLPAWWVHVRHIVPADFLDVLWLLAGLWLVGRVLLKIPLVALACGSVLTLLVVGGAHMIAVREIGATLTLDNVRITRDWIAEHPDLVRQFLTARRLAWLLAALTWTATPVLFAAACRRLHARHPGASRAVPVATTLVLSYSLVFGAAAAFGSSRSAVSRGFWTSIVSSALSSDASNPDRASIPSESELLTAYERVAFPRGQAEASYVVDIPPSRRVPRHVVIFTLETAPLQYYPLTDNPQLPAFHAMSAHALVSAEHYASAPVTNLAMYSLVTGTYPPPGSPIIRYRFKTDGLADVLSGHGYETSFIESYDLHWNGPLDERLLRDLGFPTIRDAVQMAGRRQTEWDDYRIGLETRAFDEALQHVVGAARRSRKAFVCVQTDLGHFDWLHPPDRRVASAPDRIAYTAKILDTLFERFLNGLAENGLADEVLIIVIGDHGLRFKMEFESLAAPVQYGDLVFNVPFIAYAPGLFPLQVRLPFPTSHVDIAPTVLDLLGIRRQGNLYLGTNMLDQRLADRIVFLPSASFTGLYPADSFRWKDQIYSLHRIVDRVTVQNAHASASASLANRPHLPFSEMDVKRIVSAAKAVFEDTAAYFRRRFTQAPGGSASRE
;
A
#
# COMPACT_ATOMS: atom_id res chain seq x y z
N MET A 1 31.62 44.29 -21.83
CA MET A 1 30.99 44.20 -20.50
C MET A 1 29.50 43.85 -20.55
N ARG A 2 28.65 44.54 -21.36
CA ARG A 2 27.18 44.29 -21.37
C ARG A 2 26.71 42.81 -21.61
N GLY A 3 27.47 42.03 -22.38
CA GLY A 3 27.08 40.62 -22.65
C GLY A 3 27.30 39.67 -21.48
N LYS A 4 28.36 39.84 -20.67
CA LYS A 4 28.69 38.98 -19.54
C LYS A 4 27.70 39.15 -18.38
N GLU A 5 27.28 40.40 -18.11
CA GLU A 5 26.28 40.70 -17.07
C GLU A 5 24.89 40.13 -17.40
N THR A 6 24.51 40.21 -18.69
CA THR A 6 23.23 39.61 -19.14
C THR A 6 23.23 38.08 -18.96
N THR A 7 24.35 37.42 -19.24
CA THR A 7 24.49 35.97 -19.04
C THR A 7 24.39 35.60 -17.55
N SER A 8 25.05 36.38 -16.68
CA SER A 8 24.97 36.13 -15.23
C SER A 8 23.55 36.30 -14.67
N PHE A 9 22.82 37.32 -15.09
CA PHE A 9 21.44 37.52 -14.69
C PHE A 9 20.50 36.42 -15.23
N LEU A 10 20.76 35.94 -16.44
CA LEU A 10 19.98 34.83 -17.00
C LEU A 10 20.24 33.51 -16.23
N LEU A 11 21.50 33.23 -15.88
CA LEU A 11 21.84 32.04 -15.06
C LEU A 11 21.22 32.11 -13.66
N ALA A 12 21.26 33.28 -13.02
CA ALA A 12 20.59 33.45 -11.71
C ALA A 12 19.07 33.24 -11.81
N GLY A 13 18.44 33.84 -12.85
CA GLY A 13 17.01 33.63 -13.11
C GLY A 13 16.67 32.19 -13.43
N TRP A 14 17.55 31.51 -14.16
CA TRP A 14 17.39 30.09 -14.47
C TRP A 14 17.45 29.22 -13.19
N TYR A 15 18.44 29.49 -12.31
CA TYR A 15 18.54 28.80 -11.02
C TYR A 15 17.28 28.97 -10.16
N VAL A 16 16.78 30.22 -10.03
CA VAL A 16 15.53 30.48 -9.27
C VAL A 16 14.33 29.78 -9.90
N ALA A 17 14.23 29.78 -11.23
CA ALA A 17 13.14 29.16 -11.97
C ALA A 17 13.12 27.62 -11.81
N LEU A 18 14.26 26.99 -11.57
CA LEU A 18 14.36 25.56 -11.26
C LEU A 18 14.14 25.29 -9.76
N LEU A 19 14.70 26.13 -8.88
CA LEU A 19 14.66 25.91 -7.43
C LEU A 19 13.26 26.02 -6.82
N VAL A 20 12.53 27.07 -7.18
CA VAL A 20 11.20 27.33 -6.58
C VAL A 20 10.23 26.17 -6.85
N PRO A 21 10.04 25.69 -8.10
CA PRO A 21 9.21 24.51 -8.34
C PRO A 21 9.73 23.25 -7.63
N THR A 22 11.05 23.04 -7.58
CA THR A 22 11.66 21.90 -6.89
C THR A 22 11.27 21.88 -5.41
N LEU A 23 11.36 22.99 -4.70
CA LEU A 23 10.94 23.11 -3.31
C LEU A 23 9.43 22.90 -3.15
N VAL A 24 8.61 23.50 -4.03
CA VAL A 24 7.15 23.29 -4.01
C VAL A 24 6.82 21.80 -4.20
N PHE A 25 7.43 21.13 -5.17
CA PHE A 25 7.24 19.70 -5.42
C PHE A 25 7.68 18.87 -4.21
N LYS A 26 8.85 19.15 -3.64
CA LYS A 26 9.32 18.43 -2.45
C LYS A 26 8.37 18.55 -1.27
N TYR A 27 7.94 19.77 -0.92
CA TYR A 27 7.00 19.97 0.18
C TYR A 27 5.65 19.32 -0.09
N THR A 28 5.15 19.40 -1.32
CA THR A 28 3.91 18.73 -1.72
C THR A 28 4.08 17.21 -1.66
N TYR A 29 5.20 16.67 -2.12
CA TYR A 29 5.55 15.26 -2.03
C TYR A 29 5.60 14.79 -0.57
N LEU A 30 6.35 15.48 0.29
CA LEU A 30 6.44 15.13 1.71
C LEU A 30 5.08 15.17 2.40
N THR A 31 4.22 16.13 2.07
CA THR A 31 2.86 16.23 2.61
C THR A 31 1.98 15.07 2.10
N ALA A 32 2.07 14.74 0.83
CA ALA A 32 1.29 13.63 0.24
C ALA A 32 1.72 12.26 0.79
N VAL A 33 3.03 12.05 0.95
CA VAL A 33 3.59 10.77 1.41
C VAL A 33 3.52 10.59 2.92
N SER A 34 3.59 11.67 3.70
CA SER A 34 3.58 11.59 5.17
C SER A 34 2.19 11.67 5.79
N GLY A 35 1.17 12.02 5.00
CA GLY A 35 -0.17 12.33 5.52
C GLY A 35 -0.17 13.47 6.55
N ASN A 36 0.92 13.63 7.30
CA ASN A 36 1.13 14.67 8.29
C ASN A 36 2.61 15.08 8.39
N LEU A 37 3.00 16.05 7.56
CA LEU A 37 4.37 16.59 7.57
C LEU A 37 4.78 17.13 8.94
N SER A 38 3.84 17.71 9.70
CA SER A 38 4.09 18.22 11.05
C SER A 38 4.57 17.11 12.00
N THR A 39 3.94 15.94 11.98
CA THR A 39 4.36 14.77 12.79
C THR A 39 5.77 14.32 12.40
N GLN A 40 6.09 14.27 11.11
CA GLN A 40 7.41 13.87 10.64
C GLN A 40 8.50 14.87 11.05
N LEU A 41 8.18 16.17 10.99
CA LEU A 41 9.10 17.22 11.46
C LEU A 41 9.29 17.19 12.98
N THR A 42 8.23 16.88 13.72
CA THR A 42 8.31 16.68 15.18
C THR A 42 9.22 15.49 15.51
N LEU A 43 9.12 14.38 14.79
CA LEU A 43 10.02 13.22 14.96
C LEU A 43 11.49 13.57 14.67
N LEU A 44 11.76 14.45 13.70
CA LEU A 44 13.12 14.96 13.46
C LEU A 44 13.60 15.90 14.58
N ALA A 45 12.72 16.77 15.08
CA ALA A 45 13.06 17.74 16.12
C ALA A 45 13.31 17.09 17.50
N THR A 46 12.55 16.04 17.85
CA THR A 46 12.70 15.33 19.13
C THR A 46 13.99 14.49 19.25
N SER A 47 14.83 14.47 18.22
CA SER A 47 16.12 13.78 18.22
C SER A 47 17.21 14.46 19.08
N GLY A 48 16.84 15.17 20.13
CA GLY A 48 17.77 15.67 21.16
C GLY A 48 18.25 17.10 20.98
N THR A 49 17.62 17.90 20.15
CA THR A 49 17.93 19.32 20.00
C THR A 49 16.65 20.16 20.13
N ASP A 50 16.59 21.08 21.07
CA ASP A 50 15.54 22.10 21.22
C ASP A 50 15.59 23.15 20.08
N LEU A 51 15.76 22.70 18.83
CA LEU A 51 15.91 23.59 17.70
C LEU A 51 14.52 24.03 17.19
N PRO A 52 14.34 25.33 16.87
CA PRO A 52 13.10 25.81 16.25
C PRO A 52 12.78 25.05 14.95
N ALA A 53 11.50 24.80 14.67
CA ALA A 53 11.05 24.08 13.48
C ALA A 53 11.63 24.63 12.17
N TRP A 54 11.76 25.96 12.04
CA TRP A 54 12.38 26.58 10.83
C TRP A 54 13.85 26.17 10.65
N TRP A 55 14.59 25.91 11.75
CA TRP A 55 15.98 25.48 11.67
C TRP A 55 16.10 24.05 11.15
N VAL A 56 15.15 23.18 11.49
CA VAL A 56 15.05 21.81 10.92
C VAL A 56 14.88 21.87 9.41
N HIS A 57 14.04 22.78 8.90
CA HIS A 57 13.87 23.01 7.47
C HIS A 57 15.18 23.45 6.81
N VAL A 58 15.83 24.47 7.37
CA VAL A 58 17.08 25.03 6.81
C VAL A 58 18.22 24.00 6.84
N ARG A 59 18.31 23.19 7.87
CA ARG A 59 19.44 22.28 8.06
C ARG A 59 19.26 20.91 7.39
N HIS A 60 18.04 20.37 7.38
CA HIS A 60 17.80 18.98 7.00
C HIS A 60 16.93 18.78 5.76
N ILE A 61 16.04 19.71 5.45
CA ILE A 61 15.07 19.52 4.37
C ILE A 61 15.53 20.16 3.07
N VAL A 62 15.94 21.42 3.12
CA VAL A 62 16.20 22.25 1.95
C VAL A 62 17.58 22.07 1.30
N PRO A 63 18.68 21.76 2.05
CA PRO A 63 20.04 21.85 1.50
C PRO A 63 20.31 20.96 0.30
N ALA A 64 19.77 19.74 0.31
CA ALA A 64 19.99 18.79 -0.79
C ALA A 64 19.30 19.24 -2.08
N ASP A 65 18.18 19.95 -2.01
CA ASP A 65 17.48 20.47 -3.19
C ASP A 65 18.23 21.62 -3.85
N PHE A 66 18.89 22.45 -3.05
CA PHE A 66 19.78 23.47 -3.58
C PHE A 66 20.94 22.85 -4.36
N LEU A 67 21.52 21.78 -3.85
CA LEU A 67 22.59 21.04 -4.51
C LEU A 67 22.07 20.32 -5.76
N ASP A 68 20.93 19.66 -5.71
CA ASP A 68 20.29 18.99 -6.84
C ASP A 68 20.07 19.97 -8.00
N VAL A 69 19.51 21.14 -7.72
CA VAL A 69 19.25 22.16 -8.75
C VAL A 69 20.57 22.70 -9.31
N LEU A 70 21.60 22.83 -8.49
CA LEU A 70 22.92 23.26 -8.95
C LEU A 70 23.55 22.25 -9.93
N TRP A 71 23.52 20.95 -9.58
CA TRP A 71 24.01 19.88 -10.44
C TRP A 71 23.19 19.76 -11.73
N LEU A 72 21.87 19.87 -11.63
CA LEU A 72 20.98 19.86 -12.78
C LEU A 72 21.32 21.01 -13.73
N LEU A 73 21.47 22.22 -13.19
CA LEU A 73 21.84 23.40 -13.97
C LEU A 73 23.21 23.24 -14.63
N ALA A 74 24.21 22.76 -13.89
CA ALA A 74 25.57 22.55 -14.43
C ALA A 74 25.55 21.47 -15.53
N GLY A 75 24.86 20.35 -15.33
CA GLY A 75 24.71 19.29 -16.33
C GLY A 75 23.98 19.76 -17.58
N LEU A 76 22.86 20.44 -17.43
CA LEU A 76 22.10 21.01 -18.55
C LEU A 76 22.92 22.05 -19.33
N TRP A 77 23.67 22.90 -18.62
CA TRP A 77 24.55 23.86 -19.25
C TRP A 77 25.66 23.18 -20.05
N LEU A 78 26.34 22.18 -19.46
CA LEU A 78 27.40 21.43 -20.12
C LEU A 78 26.88 20.72 -21.38
N VAL A 79 25.84 19.90 -21.23
CA VAL A 79 25.29 19.10 -22.33
C VAL A 79 24.64 20.02 -23.37
N GLY A 80 23.73 20.88 -22.95
CA GLY A 80 22.92 21.69 -23.86
C GLY A 80 23.74 22.79 -24.53
N ARG A 81 24.59 23.50 -23.78
CA ARG A 81 25.32 24.67 -24.30
C ARG A 81 26.64 24.31 -24.93
N VAL A 82 27.40 23.39 -24.32
CA VAL A 82 28.74 23.03 -24.78
C VAL A 82 28.66 21.96 -25.86
N LEU A 83 27.95 20.85 -25.61
CA LEU A 83 27.89 19.74 -26.56
C LEU A 83 26.88 19.97 -27.70
N LEU A 84 25.66 20.40 -27.40
CA LEU A 84 24.58 20.54 -28.36
C LEU A 84 24.46 21.95 -28.93
N LYS A 85 25.23 22.95 -28.43
CA LYS A 85 25.24 24.34 -28.85
C LYS A 85 23.87 25.04 -28.84
N ILE A 86 22.96 24.60 -27.98
CA ILE A 86 21.62 25.16 -27.85
C ILE A 86 21.71 26.60 -27.30
N PRO A 87 20.93 27.56 -27.81
CA PRO A 87 20.88 28.91 -27.26
C PRO A 87 20.51 28.92 -25.79
N LEU A 88 21.23 29.71 -24.97
CA LEU A 88 21.06 29.70 -23.50
C LEU A 88 19.61 29.98 -23.04
N VAL A 89 18.92 30.87 -23.74
CA VAL A 89 17.49 31.17 -23.45
C VAL A 89 16.61 29.96 -23.72
N ALA A 90 16.79 29.31 -24.87
CA ALA A 90 16.01 28.12 -25.22
C ALA A 90 16.30 26.96 -24.24
N LEU A 91 17.57 26.79 -23.87
CA LEU A 91 17.97 25.77 -22.86
C LEU A 91 17.35 26.07 -21.50
N ALA A 92 17.39 27.34 -21.04
CA ALA A 92 16.81 27.72 -19.76
C ALA A 92 15.29 27.53 -19.72
N CYS A 93 14.57 28.06 -20.71
CA CYS A 93 13.11 27.93 -20.78
C CYS A 93 12.66 26.47 -20.99
N GLY A 94 13.33 25.75 -21.89
CA GLY A 94 13.02 24.36 -22.19
C GLY A 94 13.26 23.43 -20.99
N SER A 95 14.35 23.62 -20.24
CA SER A 95 14.61 22.81 -19.03
C SER A 95 13.63 23.11 -17.89
N VAL A 96 13.20 24.35 -17.71
CA VAL A 96 12.16 24.71 -16.74
C VAL A 96 10.83 24.04 -17.11
N LEU A 97 10.47 24.08 -18.40
CA LEU A 97 9.26 23.39 -18.88
C LEU A 97 9.34 21.88 -18.63
N THR A 98 10.46 21.23 -18.98
CA THR A 98 10.67 19.81 -18.75
C THR A 98 10.55 19.46 -17.25
N LEU A 99 11.18 20.26 -16.38
CA LEU A 99 11.12 20.07 -14.94
C LEU A 99 9.68 20.19 -14.42
N LEU A 100 8.91 21.19 -14.88
CA LEU A 100 7.52 21.36 -14.49
C LEU A 100 6.64 20.20 -14.96
N VAL A 101 6.86 19.68 -16.17
CA VAL A 101 6.12 18.53 -16.70
C VAL A 101 6.46 17.25 -15.93
N VAL A 102 7.75 16.95 -15.76
CA VAL A 102 8.17 15.72 -15.05
C VAL A 102 7.82 15.77 -13.56
N GLY A 103 8.09 16.91 -12.89
CA GLY A 103 7.73 17.10 -11.49
C GLY A 103 6.23 17.09 -11.26
N GLY A 104 5.46 17.72 -12.15
CA GLY A 104 4.00 17.71 -12.14
C GLY A 104 3.43 16.31 -12.34
N ALA A 105 3.93 15.55 -13.31
CA ALA A 105 3.55 14.16 -13.55
C ALA A 105 3.87 13.27 -12.32
N HIS A 106 5.08 13.47 -11.75
CA HIS A 106 5.45 12.76 -10.51
C HIS A 106 4.50 13.08 -9.36
N MET A 107 4.13 14.35 -9.17
CA MET A 107 3.21 14.76 -8.12
C MET A 107 1.79 14.23 -8.32
N ILE A 108 1.32 14.17 -9.57
CA ILE A 108 0.04 13.53 -9.90
C ILE A 108 0.11 12.04 -9.57
N ALA A 109 1.16 11.35 -10.01
CA ALA A 109 1.34 9.93 -9.71
C ALA A 109 1.36 9.65 -8.20
N VAL A 110 2.12 10.43 -7.41
CA VAL A 110 2.19 10.28 -5.95
C VAL A 110 0.85 10.57 -5.28
N ARG A 111 0.14 11.61 -5.71
CA ARG A 111 -1.09 12.07 -5.06
C ARG A 111 -2.31 11.23 -5.42
N GLU A 112 -2.46 10.85 -6.68
CA GLU A 112 -3.67 10.17 -7.19
C GLU A 112 -3.48 8.64 -7.20
N ILE A 113 -2.24 8.18 -7.44
CA ILE A 113 -1.92 6.75 -7.57
C ILE A 113 -1.11 6.24 -6.37
N GLY A 114 -0.55 7.14 -5.55
CA GLY A 114 0.33 6.80 -4.42
C GLY A 114 1.69 6.21 -4.83
N ALA A 115 2.05 6.25 -6.12
CA ALA A 115 3.26 5.67 -6.66
C ALA A 115 4.28 6.74 -7.08
N THR A 116 5.57 6.43 -6.92
CA THR A 116 6.64 7.25 -7.48
C THR A 116 6.71 7.09 -9.00
N LEU A 117 7.13 8.13 -9.72
CA LEU A 117 7.31 8.06 -11.17
C LEU A 117 8.52 7.16 -11.48
N THR A 118 8.24 5.93 -11.93
CA THR A 118 9.24 4.99 -12.47
C THR A 118 8.96 4.76 -13.95
N LEU A 119 9.92 4.23 -14.71
CA LEU A 119 9.71 3.90 -16.12
C LEU A 119 8.56 2.90 -16.32
N ASP A 120 8.45 1.93 -15.41
CA ASP A 120 7.36 0.95 -15.44
C ASP A 120 6.02 1.62 -15.16
N ASN A 121 5.93 2.50 -14.14
CA ASN A 121 4.71 3.24 -13.84
C ASN A 121 4.30 4.17 -14.99
N VAL A 122 5.26 4.74 -15.74
CA VAL A 122 4.97 5.56 -16.94
C VAL A 122 4.37 4.69 -18.04
N ARG A 123 4.94 3.51 -18.31
CA ARG A 123 4.39 2.58 -19.31
C ARG A 123 2.96 2.15 -18.96
N ILE A 124 2.74 1.76 -17.71
CA ILE A 124 1.44 1.35 -17.21
C ILE A 124 0.42 2.49 -17.29
N THR A 125 0.80 3.69 -16.83
CA THR A 125 -0.08 4.87 -16.92
C THR A 125 -0.41 5.20 -18.37
N ARG A 126 0.54 5.03 -19.30
CA ARG A 126 0.28 5.21 -20.74
C ARG A 126 -0.76 4.20 -21.24
N ASP A 127 -0.57 2.93 -20.91
CA ASP A 127 -1.46 1.86 -21.37
C ASP A 127 -2.86 2.03 -20.75
N TRP A 128 -2.92 2.36 -19.46
CA TRP A 128 -4.16 2.68 -18.77
C TRP A 128 -4.88 3.93 -19.34
N ILE A 129 -4.15 5.02 -19.66
CA ILE A 129 -4.70 6.21 -20.31
C ILE A 129 -5.27 5.88 -21.70
N ALA A 130 -4.59 5.01 -22.46
CA ALA A 130 -5.03 4.59 -23.78
C ALA A 130 -6.34 3.79 -23.73
N GLU A 131 -6.52 3.00 -22.67
CA GLU A 131 -7.73 2.20 -22.45
C GLU A 131 -8.90 3.01 -21.85
N HIS A 132 -8.61 4.14 -21.14
CA HIS A 132 -9.61 4.94 -20.43
C HIS A 132 -9.57 6.43 -20.83
N PRO A 133 -9.84 6.79 -22.10
CA PRO A 133 -9.74 8.18 -22.57
C PRO A 133 -10.71 9.14 -21.85
N ASP A 134 -11.82 8.64 -21.33
CA ASP A 134 -12.79 9.46 -20.60
C ASP A 134 -12.31 9.91 -19.23
N LEU A 135 -11.44 9.13 -18.58
CA LEU A 135 -10.80 9.53 -17.34
C LEU A 135 -9.84 10.70 -17.55
N VAL A 136 -9.16 10.77 -18.71
CA VAL A 136 -8.31 11.93 -19.04
C VAL A 136 -9.13 13.22 -19.05
N ARG A 137 -10.37 13.18 -19.54
CA ARG A 137 -11.28 14.36 -19.53
C ARG A 137 -11.65 14.76 -18.10
N GLN A 138 -11.88 13.80 -17.21
CA GLN A 138 -12.17 14.07 -15.79
C GLN A 138 -10.95 14.66 -15.07
N PHE A 139 -9.71 14.29 -15.48
CA PHE A 139 -8.49 14.88 -14.96
C PHE A 139 -8.27 16.32 -15.41
N LEU A 140 -8.84 16.76 -16.53
CA LEU A 140 -8.70 18.12 -17.07
C LEU A 140 -9.71 19.11 -16.45
N THR A 141 -9.68 19.25 -15.13
CA THR A 141 -10.51 20.24 -14.44
C THR A 141 -10.00 21.66 -14.68
N ALA A 142 -10.90 22.66 -14.57
CA ALA A 142 -10.53 24.07 -14.69
C ALA A 142 -9.36 24.49 -13.77
N ARG A 143 -9.32 23.91 -12.56
CA ARG A 143 -8.22 24.13 -11.59
C ARG A 143 -6.88 23.59 -12.12
N ARG A 144 -6.89 22.38 -12.71
CA ARG A 144 -5.67 21.76 -13.27
C ARG A 144 -5.19 22.47 -14.55
N LEU A 145 -6.13 22.95 -15.37
CA LEU A 145 -5.80 23.84 -16.51
C LEU A 145 -5.18 25.15 -16.05
N ALA A 146 -5.69 25.77 -15.00
CA ALA A 146 -5.09 26.98 -14.42
C ALA A 146 -3.65 26.73 -13.93
N TRP A 147 -3.39 25.59 -13.29
CA TRP A 147 -2.04 25.17 -12.89
C TRP A 147 -1.12 24.97 -14.10
N LEU A 148 -1.62 24.34 -15.17
CA LEU A 148 -0.85 24.15 -16.40
C LEU A 148 -0.48 25.50 -17.03
N LEU A 149 -1.42 26.44 -17.10
CA LEU A 149 -1.17 27.80 -17.58
C LEU A 149 -0.15 28.54 -16.72
N ALA A 150 -0.27 28.44 -15.39
CA ALA A 150 0.70 28.99 -14.45
C ALA A 150 2.10 28.39 -14.65
N ALA A 151 2.19 27.08 -14.84
CA ALA A 151 3.44 26.39 -15.14
C ALA A 151 4.05 26.86 -16.47
N LEU A 152 3.25 27.01 -17.53
CA LEU A 152 3.70 27.51 -18.82
C LEU A 152 4.21 28.94 -18.71
N THR A 153 3.52 29.83 -17.98
CA THR A 153 3.99 31.20 -17.77
C THR A 153 5.28 31.25 -16.97
N TRP A 154 5.46 30.31 -16.00
CA TRP A 154 6.68 30.19 -15.20
C TRP A 154 7.92 29.89 -16.06
N THR A 155 7.78 29.25 -17.23
CA THR A 155 8.90 28.96 -18.13
C THR A 155 9.60 30.22 -18.62
N ALA A 156 8.91 31.36 -18.62
CA ALA A 156 9.50 32.66 -18.98
C ALA A 156 10.31 33.33 -17.85
N THR A 157 10.25 32.79 -16.63
CA THR A 157 10.91 33.39 -15.45
C THR A 157 12.40 33.71 -15.65
N PRO A 158 13.24 32.85 -16.27
CA PRO A 158 14.65 33.18 -16.49
C PRO A 158 14.85 34.47 -17.29
N VAL A 159 14.02 34.67 -18.30
CA VAL A 159 14.10 35.84 -19.20
C VAL A 159 13.55 37.08 -18.49
N LEU A 160 12.39 36.95 -17.83
CA LEU A 160 11.76 38.05 -17.08
C LEU A 160 12.65 38.52 -15.93
N PHE A 161 13.26 37.61 -15.21
CA PHE A 161 14.19 37.90 -14.12
C PHE A 161 15.42 38.64 -14.65
N ALA A 162 16.03 38.16 -15.74
CA ALA A 162 17.18 38.84 -16.38
C ALA A 162 16.81 40.22 -16.87
N ALA A 163 15.61 40.43 -17.43
CA ALA A 163 15.11 41.72 -17.87
C ALA A 163 14.89 42.68 -16.68
N ALA A 164 14.29 42.17 -15.57
CA ALA A 164 14.09 42.96 -14.36
C ALA A 164 15.42 43.39 -13.73
N CYS A 165 16.40 42.47 -13.61
CA CYS A 165 17.74 42.78 -13.10
C CYS A 165 18.47 43.83 -13.97
N ARG A 166 18.35 43.75 -15.30
CA ARG A 166 18.91 44.76 -16.20
C ARG A 166 18.28 46.13 -16.00
N ARG A 167 16.95 46.23 -15.84
CA ARG A 167 16.25 47.49 -15.56
C ARG A 167 16.68 48.08 -14.22
N LEU A 168 16.80 47.23 -13.19
CA LEU A 168 17.25 47.64 -11.87
C LEU A 168 18.70 48.15 -11.91
N HIS A 169 19.59 47.46 -12.60
CA HIS A 169 20.99 47.88 -12.80
C HIS A 169 21.09 49.22 -13.49
N ALA A 170 20.28 49.47 -14.54
CA ALA A 170 20.24 50.72 -15.25
C ALA A 170 19.76 51.89 -14.37
N ARG A 171 18.86 51.66 -13.44
CA ARG A 171 18.32 52.68 -12.52
C ARG A 171 19.17 52.87 -11.26
N HIS A 172 19.77 51.82 -10.74
CA HIS A 172 20.52 51.78 -9.49
C HIS A 172 21.81 50.96 -9.64
N PRO A 173 22.89 51.49 -10.20
CA PRO A 173 24.13 50.75 -10.45
C PRO A 173 24.74 50.11 -9.21
N GLY A 174 24.55 50.73 -8.03
CA GLY A 174 25.00 50.18 -6.72
C GLY A 174 24.22 48.94 -6.26
N ALA A 175 22.93 48.85 -6.54
CA ALA A 175 22.09 47.74 -6.18
C ALA A 175 22.39 46.46 -6.97
N SER A 176 23.00 46.59 -8.15
CA SER A 176 23.37 45.44 -9.00
C SER A 176 24.42 44.50 -8.35
N ARG A 177 25.20 45.02 -7.40
CA ARG A 177 26.17 44.20 -6.63
C ARG A 177 25.49 43.23 -5.69
N ALA A 178 24.25 43.48 -5.31
CA ALA A 178 23.49 42.59 -4.43
C ALA A 178 23.15 41.24 -5.09
N VAL A 179 22.92 41.22 -6.42
CA VAL A 179 22.59 39.97 -7.14
C VAL A 179 23.77 38.98 -7.15
N PRO A 180 25.02 39.37 -7.56
CA PRO A 180 26.17 38.48 -7.47
C PRO A 180 26.45 38.03 -6.03
N VAL A 181 26.32 38.92 -5.04
CA VAL A 181 26.51 38.56 -3.62
C VAL A 181 25.46 37.53 -3.15
N ALA A 182 24.18 37.75 -3.43
CA ALA A 182 23.10 36.80 -3.12
C ALA A 182 23.32 35.46 -3.82
N THR A 183 23.71 35.48 -5.10
CA THR A 183 24.03 34.26 -5.86
C THR A 183 25.21 33.51 -5.24
N THR A 184 26.28 34.21 -4.83
CA THR A 184 27.44 33.61 -4.20
C THR A 184 27.05 32.99 -2.84
N LEU A 185 26.24 33.66 -2.03
CA LEU A 185 25.74 33.11 -0.75
C LEU A 185 24.90 31.87 -0.97
N VAL A 186 23.98 31.86 -1.93
CA VAL A 186 23.17 30.70 -2.28
C VAL A 186 24.02 29.53 -2.78
N LEU A 187 25.01 29.79 -3.62
CA LEU A 187 25.94 28.77 -4.12
C LEU A 187 26.79 28.20 -2.98
N SER A 188 27.31 29.08 -2.09
CA SER A 188 28.10 28.64 -0.92
C SER A 188 27.23 27.80 0.03
N TYR A 189 26.00 28.23 0.29
CA TYR A 189 25.03 27.44 1.06
C TYR A 189 24.78 26.08 0.42
N SER A 190 24.51 26.04 -0.89
CA SER A 190 24.26 24.80 -1.65
C SER A 190 25.43 23.84 -1.58
N LEU A 191 26.66 24.33 -1.71
CA LEU A 191 27.88 23.51 -1.65
C LEU A 191 28.15 22.97 -0.23
N VAL A 192 28.06 23.83 0.79
CA VAL A 192 28.41 23.45 2.16
C VAL A 192 27.35 22.52 2.78
N PHE A 193 26.10 22.97 2.77
CA PHE A 193 25.02 22.23 3.42
C PHE A 193 24.47 21.11 2.55
N GLY A 194 24.41 21.30 1.24
CA GLY A 194 23.99 20.27 0.30
C GLY A 194 24.98 19.11 0.23
N ALA A 195 26.28 19.38 0.24
CA ALA A 195 27.30 18.34 0.34
C ALA A 195 27.20 17.61 1.68
N ALA A 196 27.07 18.33 2.79
CA ALA A 196 26.87 17.71 4.11
C ALA A 196 25.61 16.81 4.16
N ALA A 197 24.52 17.21 3.51
CA ALA A 197 23.31 16.39 3.40
C ALA A 197 23.51 15.18 2.47
N ALA A 198 24.23 15.33 1.36
CA ALA A 198 24.47 14.25 0.41
C ALA A 198 25.43 13.17 0.92
N PHE A 199 26.48 13.60 1.67
CA PHE A 199 27.49 12.70 2.23
C PHE A 199 27.22 12.31 3.69
N GLY A 200 26.20 12.90 4.32
CA GLY A 200 25.78 12.55 5.67
C GLY A 200 25.20 11.13 5.75
N SER A 201 25.34 10.50 6.92
CA SER A 201 24.85 9.15 7.18
C SER A 201 23.32 9.02 7.20
N SER A 202 22.57 10.11 7.07
CA SER A 202 21.12 10.09 7.10
C SER A 202 20.54 9.49 5.82
N ARG A 203 19.86 8.34 5.94
CA ARG A 203 19.12 7.68 4.87
C ARG A 203 17.71 8.25 4.69
N SER A 204 17.36 9.30 5.42
CA SER A 204 16.04 9.92 5.41
C SER A 204 15.70 10.52 4.04
N ALA A 205 14.51 10.21 3.52
CA ALA A 205 14.00 10.82 2.28
C ALA A 205 13.82 12.35 2.41
N VAL A 206 13.60 12.85 3.63
CA VAL A 206 13.51 14.29 3.92
C VAL A 206 14.82 15.01 3.65
N SER A 207 15.95 14.36 3.94
CA SER A 207 17.30 14.93 3.75
C SER A 207 17.85 14.74 2.33
N ARG A 208 17.17 13.95 1.48
CA ARG A 208 17.59 13.77 0.07
C ARG A 208 17.01 14.87 -0.81
N GLY A 209 17.73 15.21 -1.87
CA GLY A 209 17.21 16.10 -2.90
C GLY A 209 16.03 15.47 -3.64
N PHE A 210 15.07 16.29 -4.03
CA PHE A 210 13.86 15.86 -4.72
C PHE A 210 14.19 15.11 -6.03
N TRP A 211 15.06 15.67 -6.86
CA TRP A 211 15.45 15.07 -8.14
C TRP A 211 16.34 13.85 -7.98
N THR A 212 17.26 13.86 -7.00
CA THR A 212 18.05 12.68 -6.63
C THR A 212 17.13 11.53 -6.22
N SER A 213 16.05 11.82 -5.50
CA SER A 213 15.07 10.80 -5.08
C SER A 213 14.31 10.21 -6.28
N ILE A 214 13.88 11.05 -7.24
CA ILE A 214 13.21 10.59 -8.46
C ILE A 214 14.15 9.73 -9.32
N VAL A 215 15.36 10.23 -9.58
CA VAL A 215 16.35 9.50 -10.40
C VAL A 215 16.74 8.18 -9.74
N SER A 216 17.01 8.16 -8.44
CA SER A 216 17.32 6.93 -7.72
C SER A 216 16.15 5.95 -7.75
N SER A 217 14.91 6.42 -7.61
CA SER A 217 13.71 5.59 -7.72
C SER A 217 13.53 5.02 -9.14
N ALA A 218 13.76 5.85 -10.16
CA ALA A 218 13.68 5.41 -11.55
C ALA A 218 14.77 4.39 -11.93
N LEU A 219 15.99 4.56 -11.38
CA LEU A 219 17.11 3.63 -11.61
C LEU A 219 17.02 2.37 -10.74
N SER A 220 16.42 2.45 -9.55
CA SER A 220 16.23 1.29 -8.66
C SER A 220 15.06 0.40 -9.07
N SER A 221 14.30 0.76 -10.10
CA SER A 221 13.17 -0.03 -10.60
C SER A 221 13.56 -1.45 -11.04
N ASP A 222 14.83 -1.69 -11.34
CA ASP A 222 15.34 -3.00 -11.75
C ASP A 222 16.16 -3.76 -10.70
N ALA A 223 16.17 -3.30 -9.44
CA ALA A 223 16.94 -3.97 -8.40
C ALA A 223 16.33 -5.29 -7.87
N SER A 224 15.27 -5.81 -8.50
CA SER A 224 15.02 -7.26 -8.47
C SER A 224 15.97 -7.92 -9.48
N ASN A 225 17.27 -7.90 -9.15
CA ASN A 225 18.31 -8.54 -9.95
C ASN A 225 17.92 -10.00 -10.21
N PRO A 226 17.54 -10.41 -11.44
CA PRO A 226 17.28 -11.80 -11.75
C PRO A 226 18.56 -12.66 -11.65
N ASP A 227 19.73 -12.01 -11.56
CA ASP A 227 21.05 -12.62 -11.44
C ASP A 227 21.58 -12.72 -9.99
N ARG A 228 20.71 -12.72 -8.96
CA ARG A 228 21.16 -13.20 -7.66
C ARG A 228 21.69 -14.62 -7.82
N ALA A 229 22.98 -14.81 -7.65
CA ALA A 229 23.72 -16.04 -7.91
C ALA A 229 23.21 -17.29 -7.14
N SER A 230 22.34 -17.10 -6.14
CA SER A 230 21.62 -18.18 -5.46
C SER A 230 20.26 -17.67 -4.95
N ILE A 231 19.17 -18.18 -5.50
CA ILE A 231 17.84 -18.03 -4.91
C ILE A 231 17.73 -19.07 -3.79
N PRO A 232 17.37 -18.69 -2.57
CA PRO A 232 17.27 -19.62 -1.45
C PRO A 232 16.29 -20.76 -1.72
N SER A 233 16.56 -21.90 -1.14
CA SER A 233 15.62 -23.03 -1.09
C SER A 233 14.45 -22.73 -0.17
N GLU A 234 13.38 -23.51 -0.27
CA GLU A 234 12.21 -23.40 0.62
C GLU A 234 12.62 -23.48 2.11
N SER A 235 13.48 -24.44 2.48
CA SER A 235 13.95 -24.62 3.85
C SER A 235 14.79 -23.44 4.36
N GLU A 236 15.61 -22.84 3.50
CA GLU A 236 16.38 -21.64 3.83
C GLU A 236 15.47 -20.43 4.06
N LEU A 237 14.43 -20.27 3.21
CA LEU A 237 13.43 -19.21 3.37
C LEU A 237 12.64 -19.35 4.67
N LEU A 238 12.16 -20.56 4.97
CA LEU A 238 11.44 -20.82 6.22
C LEU A 238 12.34 -20.56 7.44
N THR A 239 13.58 -21.04 7.42
CA THR A 239 14.53 -20.79 8.49
C THR A 239 14.83 -19.29 8.66
N ALA A 240 15.00 -18.56 7.56
CA ALA A 240 15.21 -17.12 7.60
C ALA A 240 13.98 -16.38 8.15
N TYR A 241 12.79 -16.78 7.73
CA TYR A 241 11.55 -16.21 8.24
C TYR A 241 11.36 -16.48 9.74
N GLU A 242 11.57 -17.71 10.20
CA GLU A 242 11.44 -18.08 11.61
C GLU A 242 12.37 -17.24 12.52
N ARG A 243 13.61 -17.00 12.11
CA ARG A 243 14.54 -16.14 12.85
C ARG A 243 14.04 -14.70 13.00
N VAL A 244 13.33 -14.21 11.99
CA VAL A 244 12.82 -12.83 11.99
C VAL A 244 11.47 -12.76 12.70
N ALA A 245 10.63 -13.77 12.51
CA ALA A 245 9.30 -13.83 13.11
C ALA A 245 9.34 -14.15 14.61
N PHE A 246 10.36 -14.88 15.07
CA PHE A 246 10.53 -15.27 16.49
C PHE A 246 11.88 -14.82 17.05
N PRO A 247 12.17 -13.52 17.12
CA PRO A 247 13.50 -13.00 17.50
C PRO A 247 13.86 -13.24 18.97
N ARG A 248 12.91 -13.65 19.80
CA ARG A 248 13.06 -13.99 21.22
C ARG A 248 12.95 -15.51 21.48
N GLY A 249 12.96 -16.32 20.42
CA GLY A 249 12.69 -17.73 20.47
C GLY A 249 11.19 -18.03 20.32
N GLN A 250 10.86 -19.29 20.20
CA GLN A 250 9.48 -19.75 20.10
C GLN A 250 9.20 -20.78 21.19
N ALA A 251 7.97 -20.78 21.70
CA ALA A 251 7.50 -21.83 22.61
C ALA A 251 7.38 -23.18 21.85
N GLU A 252 7.29 -24.27 22.59
CA GLU A 252 6.93 -25.55 21.99
C GLU A 252 5.57 -25.45 21.29
N ALA A 253 5.45 -26.14 20.14
CA ALA A 253 4.20 -26.17 19.40
C ALA A 253 3.12 -26.88 20.23
N SER A 254 2.03 -26.17 20.51
CA SER A 254 0.83 -26.71 21.11
C SER A 254 -0.40 -26.07 20.45
N TYR A 255 -1.54 -26.70 20.54
CA TYR A 255 -2.77 -26.17 19.97
C TYR A 255 -3.64 -25.52 21.05
N VAL A 256 -4.32 -24.43 20.70
CA VAL A 256 -5.30 -23.77 21.56
C VAL A 256 -6.49 -24.68 21.77
N VAL A 257 -6.88 -25.43 20.74
CA VAL A 257 -7.96 -26.42 20.75
C VAL A 257 -7.59 -27.58 19.84
N ASP A 258 -7.68 -28.79 20.38
CA ASP A 258 -7.63 -30.01 19.56
C ASP A 258 -9.00 -30.21 18.90
N ILE A 259 -9.02 -30.26 17.57
CA ILE A 259 -10.20 -30.60 16.79
C ILE A 259 -10.31 -32.14 16.75
N PRO A 260 -11.31 -32.75 17.41
CA PRO A 260 -11.42 -34.21 17.44
C PRO A 260 -11.54 -34.80 16.02
N PRO A 261 -10.90 -35.95 15.74
CA PRO A 261 -10.97 -36.61 14.43
C PRO A 261 -12.39 -37.02 14.00
N SER A 262 -13.30 -37.17 14.98
CA SER A 262 -14.69 -37.57 14.76
C SER A 262 -15.60 -36.43 14.26
N ARG A 263 -15.09 -35.21 14.13
CA ARG A 263 -15.89 -34.07 13.67
C ARG A 263 -16.10 -34.10 12.17
N ARG A 264 -17.22 -33.52 11.75
CA ARG A 264 -17.58 -33.41 10.35
C ARG A 264 -16.70 -32.34 9.69
N VAL A 265 -15.77 -32.79 8.84
CA VAL A 265 -14.91 -31.90 8.07
C VAL A 265 -15.75 -31.22 6.96
N PRO A 266 -15.73 -29.90 6.82
CA PRO A 266 -16.44 -29.20 5.77
C PRO A 266 -16.01 -29.67 4.38
N ARG A 267 -16.97 -29.79 3.47
CA ARG A 267 -16.71 -30.18 2.08
C ARG A 267 -16.46 -28.98 1.17
N HIS A 268 -17.02 -27.82 1.53
CA HIS A 268 -16.92 -26.59 0.76
C HIS A 268 -16.24 -25.50 1.58
N VAL A 269 -15.61 -24.54 0.91
CA VAL A 269 -14.98 -23.38 1.54
C VAL A 269 -15.45 -22.12 0.82
N VAL A 270 -15.90 -21.13 1.59
CA VAL A 270 -16.21 -19.79 1.08
C VAL A 270 -15.47 -18.76 1.92
N ILE A 271 -14.69 -17.89 1.27
CA ILE A 271 -14.01 -16.79 1.93
C ILE A 271 -14.65 -15.49 1.43
N PHE A 272 -15.23 -14.72 2.34
CA PHE A 272 -15.68 -13.36 2.08
C PHE A 272 -14.64 -12.38 2.62
N THR A 273 -14.08 -11.57 1.74
CA THR A 273 -13.20 -10.48 2.10
C THR A 273 -13.98 -9.17 2.09
N LEU A 274 -14.05 -8.52 3.25
CA LEU A 274 -14.76 -7.26 3.44
C LEU A 274 -13.82 -6.11 3.11
N GLU A 275 -14.17 -5.32 2.09
CA GLU A 275 -13.42 -4.14 1.66
C GLU A 275 -13.35 -3.10 2.78
N THR A 276 -12.16 -2.58 3.07
CA THR A 276 -11.88 -1.47 4.01
C THR A 276 -12.63 -1.60 5.34
N ALA A 277 -12.38 -2.71 6.04
CA ALA A 277 -13.10 -3.07 7.26
C ALA A 277 -12.19 -3.04 8.51
N PRO A 278 -11.86 -1.86 9.07
CA PRO A 278 -11.10 -1.79 10.34
C PRO A 278 -11.96 -2.31 11.49
N LEU A 279 -11.42 -3.22 12.30
CA LEU A 279 -12.14 -3.89 13.39
C LEU A 279 -12.87 -2.90 14.32
N GLN A 280 -12.27 -1.73 14.60
CA GLN A 280 -12.87 -0.71 15.45
C GLN A 280 -14.25 -0.25 14.98
N TYR A 281 -14.49 -0.23 13.67
CA TYR A 281 -15.74 0.20 13.05
C TYR A 281 -16.58 -0.96 12.51
N TYR A 282 -16.02 -2.17 12.47
CA TYR A 282 -16.69 -3.41 12.07
C TYR A 282 -16.61 -4.47 13.18
N PRO A 283 -17.21 -4.21 14.36
CA PRO A 283 -17.23 -5.17 15.45
C PRO A 283 -18.24 -6.29 15.15
N LEU A 284 -17.87 -7.24 14.29
CA LEU A 284 -18.76 -8.28 13.80
C LEU A 284 -19.09 -9.33 14.88
N THR A 285 -18.14 -9.64 15.75
CA THR A 285 -18.33 -10.62 16.82
C THR A 285 -18.96 -9.95 18.06
N ASP A 286 -19.80 -10.69 18.76
CA ASP A 286 -20.43 -10.26 20.01
C ASP A 286 -21.29 -8.98 19.87
N ASN A 287 -21.76 -8.67 18.65
CA ASN A 287 -22.57 -7.50 18.35
C ASN A 287 -24.04 -7.88 18.07
N PRO A 288 -24.96 -7.68 19.03
CA PRO A 288 -26.37 -8.03 18.83
C PRO A 288 -27.10 -7.18 17.79
N GLN A 289 -26.50 -6.09 17.32
CA GLN A 289 -27.05 -5.28 16.22
C GLN A 289 -26.77 -5.88 14.82
N LEU A 290 -25.93 -6.92 14.77
CA LEU A 290 -25.57 -7.69 13.59
C LEU A 290 -25.90 -9.17 13.85
N PRO A 291 -27.18 -9.57 13.82
CA PRO A 291 -27.63 -10.87 14.32
C PRO A 291 -27.04 -12.07 13.55
N ALA A 292 -26.81 -11.95 12.25
CA ALA A 292 -26.19 -13.02 11.46
C ALA A 292 -24.72 -13.25 11.87
N PHE A 293 -23.93 -12.18 11.97
CA PHE A 293 -22.55 -12.30 12.43
C PHE A 293 -22.46 -12.76 13.89
N HIS A 294 -23.37 -12.28 14.75
CA HIS A 294 -23.44 -12.72 16.14
C HIS A 294 -23.71 -14.24 16.23
N ALA A 295 -24.70 -14.73 15.47
CA ALA A 295 -25.00 -16.16 15.41
C ALA A 295 -23.84 -16.99 14.85
N MET A 296 -23.20 -16.51 13.77
CA MET A 296 -22.02 -17.16 13.22
C MET A 296 -20.89 -17.25 14.25
N SER A 297 -20.63 -16.18 14.99
CA SER A 297 -19.52 -16.14 15.94
C SER A 297 -19.64 -17.15 17.07
N ALA A 298 -20.86 -17.57 17.42
CA ALA A 298 -21.10 -18.59 18.44
C ALA A 298 -20.59 -19.99 18.05
N HIS A 299 -20.43 -20.25 16.76
CA HIS A 299 -19.97 -21.54 16.22
C HIS A 299 -18.76 -21.35 15.28
N ALA A 300 -17.79 -20.57 15.72
CA ALA A 300 -16.66 -20.16 14.90
C ALA A 300 -15.35 -20.09 15.69
N LEU A 301 -14.27 -20.17 14.94
CA LEU A 301 -12.98 -19.64 15.35
C LEU A 301 -12.97 -18.14 15.09
N VAL A 302 -12.74 -17.32 16.13
CA VAL A 302 -12.71 -15.85 16.03
C VAL A 302 -11.38 -15.31 16.55
N SER A 303 -10.90 -14.24 15.93
CA SER A 303 -9.74 -13.50 16.40
C SER A 303 -10.15 -12.06 16.70
N ALA A 304 -9.87 -11.60 17.92
CA ALA A 304 -10.01 -10.19 18.28
C ALA A 304 -8.85 -9.32 17.75
N GLU A 305 -7.79 -9.96 17.24
CA GLU A 305 -6.53 -9.33 16.85
C GLU A 305 -6.00 -9.97 15.55
N HIS A 306 -6.80 -9.84 14.48
CA HIS A 306 -6.37 -10.30 13.16
C HIS A 306 -5.85 -9.12 12.35
N TYR A 307 -4.67 -9.31 11.74
CA TYR A 307 -3.98 -8.23 11.03
C TYR A 307 -3.85 -8.53 9.54
N ALA A 308 -4.28 -7.57 8.73
CA ALA A 308 -4.02 -7.56 7.30
C ALA A 308 -2.50 -7.52 7.03
N SER A 309 -2.07 -8.19 5.98
CA SER A 309 -0.65 -8.22 5.57
C SER A 309 -0.26 -7.09 4.63
N ALA A 310 -1.20 -6.26 4.23
CA ALA A 310 -1.00 -5.08 3.42
C ALA A 310 -2.22 -4.15 3.53
N PRO A 311 -2.05 -2.83 3.35
CA PRO A 311 -3.15 -1.87 3.39
C PRO A 311 -3.77 -1.66 1.99
N VAL A 312 -3.83 -2.70 1.16
CA VAL A 312 -4.35 -2.64 -0.22
C VAL A 312 -4.94 -4.00 -0.57
N THR A 313 -6.16 -4.02 -1.09
CA THR A 313 -6.98 -5.18 -1.37
C THR A 313 -6.25 -6.31 -2.09
N ASN A 314 -5.64 -6.04 -3.22
CA ASN A 314 -4.98 -7.07 -4.04
C ASN A 314 -3.69 -7.61 -3.40
N LEU A 315 -2.93 -6.81 -2.61
CA LEU A 315 -1.79 -7.31 -1.84
C LEU A 315 -2.25 -8.10 -0.60
N ALA A 316 -3.34 -7.69 0.04
CA ALA A 316 -3.96 -8.41 1.13
C ALA A 316 -4.49 -9.77 0.64
N MET A 317 -5.19 -9.79 -0.50
CA MET A 317 -5.65 -11.00 -1.18
C MET A 317 -4.49 -11.94 -1.56
N TYR A 318 -3.40 -11.37 -2.09
CA TYR A 318 -2.18 -12.15 -2.35
C TYR A 318 -1.75 -12.92 -1.10
N SER A 319 -1.62 -12.24 0.04
CA SER A 319 -1.19 -12.88 1.29
C SER A 319 -2.18 -13.92 1.80
N LEU A 320 -3.46 -13.63 1.72
CA LEU A 320 -4.54 -14.51 2.16
C LEU A 320 -4.52 -15.84 1.39
N VAL A 321 -4.33 -15.78 0.08
CA VAL A 321 -4.35 -16.96 -0.79
C VAL A 321 -3.01 -17.69 -0.79
N THR A 322 -1.88 -16.97 -0.76
CA THR A 322 -0.55 -17.59 -0.85
C THR A 322 0.06 -17.99 0.48
N GLY A 323 -0.45 -17.47 1.62
CA GLY A 323 0.16 -17.66 2.94
C GLY A 323 1.55 -17.03 3.07
N THR A 324 1.87 -16.02 2.23
CA THR A 324 3.14 -15.30 2.25
C THR A 324 2.93 -13.78 2.21
N TYR A 325 3.91 -13.02 2.69
CA TYR A 325 3.86 -11.57 2.59
C TYR A 325 4.18 -11.08 1.17
N PRO A 326 3.55 -10.00 0.71
CA PRO A 326 3.89 -9.41 -0.57
C PRO A 326 5.30 -8.80 -0.51
N PRO A 327 6.08 -8.82 -1.61
CA PRO A 327 7.39 -8.18 -1.65
C PRO A 327 7.26 -6.67 -1.42
N PRO A 328 8.15 -6.08 -0.60
CA PRO A 328 8.07 -4.68 -0.23
C PRO A 328 8.28 -3.74 -1.42
N GLY A 329 7.51 -2.67 -1.46
CA GLY A 329 7.70 -1.57 -2.40
C GLY A 329 7.36 -1.87 -3.85
N SER A 330 6.77 -3.02 -4.14
CA SER A 330 6.38 -3.37 -5.51
C SER A 330 4.91 -3.03 -5.78
N PRO A 331 4.60 -2.30 -6.84
CA PRO A 331 3.24 -2.25 -7.35
C PRO A 331 2.82 -3.66 -7.78
N ILE A 332 1.52 -3.96 -7.64
CA ILE A 332 0.89 -5.25 -8.01
C ILE A 332 1.34 -5.81 -9.36
N ILE A 333 1.60 -4.94 -10.30
CA ILE A 333 2.06 -5.23 -11.64
C ILE A 333 3.33 -6.08 -11.70
N ARG A 334 4.16 -6.03 -10.67
CA ARG A 334 5.36 -6.87 -10.56
C ARG A 334 5.08 -8.29 -10.08
N TYR A 335 3.86 -8.58 -9.64
CA TYR A 335 3.42 -9.92 -9.22
C TYR A 335 2.92 -10.78 -10.40
N ARG A 336 3.50 -10.62 -11.58
CA ARG A 336 3.21 -11.46 -12.75
C ARG A 336 3.93 -12.78 -12.66
N PHE A 337 3.64 -13.55 -11.64
CA PHE A 337 4.16 -14.91 -11.52
C PHE A 337 3.16 -15.79 -10.79
N LYS A 338 3.05 -17.01 -11.27
CA LYS A 338 2.21 -18.01 -10.63
C LYS A 338 2.74 -18.35 -9.25
N THR A 339 1.83 -18.65 -8.33
CA THR A 339 2.14 -19.12 -6.98
C THR A 339 1.42 -20.44 -6.71
N ASP A 340 1.88 -21.20 -5.72
CA ASP A 340 1.14 -22.35 -5.21
C ASP A 340 0.17 -21.91 -4.11
N GLY A 341 -0.80 -21.07 -4.47
CA GLY A 341 -1.80 -20.56 -3.54
C GLY A 341 -2.83 -21.60 -3.11
N LEU A 342 -3.66 -21.21 -2.14
CA LEU A 342 -4.76 -22.02 -1.62
C LEU A 342 -5.69 -22.53 -2.74
N ALA A 343 -5.96 -21.70 -3.75
CA ALA A 343 -6.81 -22.07 -4.89
C ALA A 343 -6.20 -23.21 -5.72
N ASP A 344 -4.90 -23.17 -6.00
CA ASP A 344 -4.21 -24.24 -6.72
C ASP A 344 -4.20 -25.54 -5.93
N VAL A 345 -3.90 -25.48 -4.62
CA VAL A 345 -3.89 -26.65 -3.75
C VAL A 345 -5.26 -27.30 -3.68
N LEU A 346 -6.32 -26.51 -3.45
CA LEU A 346 -7.69 -27.01 -3.36
C LEU A 346 -8.16 -27.56 -4.72
N SER A 347 -7.81 -26.91 -5.83
CA SER A 347 -8.09 -27.42 -7.17
C SER A 347 -7.46 -28.82 -7.38
N GLY A 348 -6.19 -29.00 -6.95
CA GLY A 348 -5.51 -30.31 -6.95
C GLY A 348 -6.20 -31.36 -6.10
N HIS A 349 -7.00 -30.96 -5.10
CA HIS A 349 -7.82 -31.83 -4.26
C HIS A 349 -9.28 -31.97 -4.71
N GLY A 350 -9.58 -31.58 -5.97
CA GLY A 350 -10.87 -31.76 -6.61
C GLY A 350 -11.91 -30.71 -6.27
N TYR A 351 -11.50 -29.54 -5.77
CA TYR A 351 -12.39 -28.39 -5.60
C TYR A 351 -12.58 -27.65 -6.94
N GLU A 352 -13.81 -27.25 -7.22
CA GLU A 352 -14.11 -26.24 -8.22
C GLU A 352 -13.81 -24.87 -7.61
N THR A 353 -12.82 -24.17 -8.14
CA THR A 353 -12.34 -22.91 -7.56
C THR A 353 -12.82 -21.71 -8.36
N SER A 354 -13.37 -20.70 -7.68
CA SER A 354 -13.84 -19.46 -8.31
C SER A 354 -13.56 -18.23 -7.44
N PHE A 355 -13.41 -17.11 -8.12
CA PHE A 355 -13.34 -15.78 -7.53
C PHE A 355 -14.53 -14.95 -8.03
N ILE A 356 -15.20 -14.25 -7.11
CA ILE A 356 -16.34 -13.40 -7.39
C ILE A 356 -16.02 -12.00 -6.87
N GLU A 357 -16.12 -11.02 -7.78
CA GLU A 357 -15.89 -9.62 -7.48
C GLU A 357 -17.23 -8.88 -7.49
N SER A 358 -17.56 -8.10 -6.46
CA SER A 358 -18.79 -7.33 -6.40
C SER A 358 -18.71 -5.98 -7.09
N TYR A 359 -17.55 -5.58 -7.61
CA TYR A 359 -17.39 -4.36 -8.41
C TYR A 359 -16.81 -4.67 -9.79
N ASP A 360 -16.48 -3.65 -10.56
CA ASP A 360 -15.88 -3.78 -11.89
C ASP A 360 -14.41 -4.20 -11.81
N LEU A 361 -14.12 -5.44 -12.15
CA LEU A 361 -12.77 -6.00 -12.15
C LEU A 361 -11.82 -5.25 -13.10
N HIS A 362 -12.38 -4.56 -14.11
CA HIS A 362 -11.60 -3.81 -15.09
C HIS A 362 -11.38 -2.35 -14.69
N TRP A 363 -11.82 -1.93 -13.50
CA TRP A 363 -11.58 -0.58 -12.99
C TRP A 363 -10.09 -0.20 -12.97
N ASN A 364 -9.21 -1.16 -12.63
CA ASN A 364 -7.76 -1.01 -12.67
C ASN A 364 -7.13 -1.62 -13.95
N GLY A 365 -7.94 -1.89 -14.99
CA GLY A 365 -7.50 -2.58 -16.19
C GLY A 365 -7.37 -4.11 -15.99
N PRO A 366 -6.79 -4.84 -16.95
CA PRO A 366 -6.73 -6.30 -16.91
C PRO A 366 -5.77 -6.89 -15.86
N LEU A 367 -5.19 -6.05 -15.01
CA LEU A 367 -4.14 -6.46 -14.08
C LEU A 367 -4.68 -7.29 -12.91
N ASP A 368 -5.86 -6.92 -12.40
CA ASP A 368 -6.47 -7.61 -11.27
C ASP A 368 -6.95 -9.00 -11.71
N GLU A 369 -7.56 -9.13 -12.88
CA GLU A 369 -7.92 -10.45 -13.43
C GLU A 369 -6.69 -11.34 -13.62
N ARG A 370 -5.59 -10.79 -14.13
CA ARG A 370 -4.34 -11.55 -14.32
C ARG A 370 -3.78 -12.01 -12.98
N LEU A 371 -3.74 -11.14 -11.96
CA LEU A 371 -3.31 -11.52 -10.63
C LEU A 371 -4.13 -12.68 -10.08
N LEU A 372 -5.46 -12.63 -10.19
CA LEU A 372 -6.34 -13.69 -9.71
C LEU A 372 -6.12 -15.02 -10.45
N ARG A 373 -5.83 -14.98 -11.76
CA ARG A 373 -5.45 -16.18 -12.51
C ARG A 373 -4.10 -16.75 -12.07
N ASP A 374 -3.12 -15.88 -11.80
CA ASP A 374 -1.82 -16.28 -11.28
C ASP A 374 -1.93 -16.83 -9.84
N LEU A 375 -2.94 -16.41 -9.06
CA LEU A 375 -3.28 -16.95 -7.75
C LEU A 375 -4.08 -18.28 -7.80
N GLY A 376 -4.37 -18.80 -8.98
CA GLY A 376 -4.97 -20.14 -9.17
C GLY A 376 -6.48 -20.17 -9.34
N PHE A 377 -7.14 -19.03 -9.64
CA PHE A 377 -8.58 -19.00 -9.91
C PHE A 377 -8.87 -19.13 -11.41
N PRO A 378 -9.34 -20.33 -11.89
CA PRO A 378 -9.68 -20.51 -13.28
C PRO A 378 -11.02 -19.84 -13.66
N THR A 379 -11.93 -19.70 -12.69
CA THR A 379 -13.21 -19.04 -12.85
C THR A 379 -13.21 -17.72 -12.10
N ILE A 380 -13.40 -16.62 -12.83
CA ILE A 380 -13.51 -15.28 -12.27
C ILE A 380 -14.84 -14.71 -12.73
N ARG A 381 -15.60 -14.16 -11.79
CA ARG A 381 -16.92 -13.56 -12.00
C ARG A 381 -16.92 -12.13 -11.53
N ASP A 382 -17.52 -11.27 -12.30
CA ASP A 382 -17.62 -9.85 -12.07
C ASP A 382 -19.10 -9.47 -11.98
N ALA A 383 -19.53 -8.95 -10.85
CA ALA A 383 -20.92 -8.62 -10.59
C ALA A 383 -21.44 -7.51 -11.52
N VAL A 384 -20.58 -6.60 -11.98
CA VAL A 384 -20.95 -5.56 -12.96
C VAL A 384 -21.31 -6.18 -14.29
N GLN A 385 -20.52 -7.14 -14.77
CA GLN A 385 -20.81 -7.88 -16.00
C GLN A 385 -22.13 -8.66 -15.88
N MET A 386 -22.42 -9.22 -14.71
CA MET A 386 -23.67 -9.94 -14.44
C MET A 386 -24.88 -9.01 -14.31
N ALA A 387 -24.70 -7.80 -13.75
CA ALA A 387 -25.80 -6.84 -13.50
C ALA A 387 -26.23 -6.03 -14.71
N GLY A 388 -25.35 -5.82 -15.69
CA GLY A 388 -25.56 -4.89 -16.78
C GLY A 388 -25.37 -3.41 -16.38
N ARG A 389 -25.85 -2.50 -17.24
CA ARG A 389 -25.67 -1.05 -17.02
C ARG A 389 -26.46 -0.55 -15.81
N ARG A 390 -25.88 0.41 -15.07
CA ARG A 390 -26.50 1.12 -13.96
C ARG A 390 -27.83 1.79 -14.39
N GLN A 391 -28.89 1.48 -13.64
CA GLN A 391 -30.25 2.05 -13.88
C GLN A 391 -30.86 2.67 -12.62
N THR A 392 -30.18 2.61 -11.47
CA THR A 392 -30.66 3.04 -10.15
C THR A 392 -29.73 4.05 -9.51
N GLU A 393 -30.11 4.60 -8.36
CA GLU A 393 -29.24 5.39 -7.50
C GLU A 393 -27.97 4.61 -7.15
N TRP A 394 -26.89 5.34 -6.83
CA TRP A 394 -25.55 4.74 -6.67
C TRP A 394 -25.48 3.70 -5.55
N ASP A 395 -26.08 4.01 -4.39
CA ASP A 395 -26.06 3.10 -3.24
C ASP A 395 -26.88 1.84 -3.51
N ASP A 396 -28.09 1.99 -4.10
CA ASP A 396 -28.93 0.84 -4.49
C ASP A 396 -28.24 -0.03 -5.55
N TYR A 397 -27.50 0.59 -6.45
CA TYR A 397 -26.72 -0.13 -7.45
C TYR A 397 -25.62 -0.97 -6.80
N ARG A 398 -24.84 -0.40 -5.86
CA ARG A 398 -23.79 -1.13 -5.12
C ARG A 398 -24.37 -2.27 -4.29
N ILE A 399 -25.47 -2.03 -3.56
CA ILE A 399 -26.19 -3.10 -2.81
C ILE A 399 -26.65 -4.21 -3.75
N GLY A 400 -27.13 -3.86 -4.94
CA GLY A 400 -27.55 -4.80 -5.98
C GLY A 400 -26.39 -5.66 -6.50
N LEU A 401 -25.20 -5.07 -6.71
CA LEU A 401 -23.99 -5.79 -7.12
C LEU A 401 -23.55 -6.77 -6.02
N GLU A 402 -23.53 -6.31 -4.78
CA GLU A 402 -23.16 -7.13 -3.62
C GLU A 402 -24.10 -8.33 -3.47
N THR A 403 -25.43 -8.07 -3.57
CA THR A 403 -26.45 -9.12 -3.51
C THR A 403 -26.21 -10.19 -4.59
N ARG A 404 -25.88 -9.78 -5.82
CA ARG A 404 -25.55 -10.74 -6.90
C ARG A 404 -24.30 -11.55 -6.62
N ALA A 405 -23.26 -10.93 -6.05
CA ALA A 405 -22.04 -11.64 -5.69
C ALA A 405 -22.31 -12.73 -4.65
N PHE A 406 -23.13 -12.44 -3.63
CA PHE A 406 -23.57 -13.43 -2.63
C PHE A 406 -24.43 -14.54 -3.25
N ASP A 407 -25.40 -14.20 -4.11
CA ASP A 407 -26.22 -15.17 -4.82
C ASP A 407 -25.40 -16.08 -5.73
N GLU A 408 -24.43 -15.54 -6.46
CA GLU A 408 -23.52 -16.31 -7.33
C GLU A 408 -22.65 -17.26 -6.50
N ALA A 409 -22.15 -16.81 -5.33
CA ALA A 409 -21.39 -17.65 -4.42
C ALA A 409 -22.23 -18.82 -3.90
N LEU A 410 -23.48 -18.56 -3.49
CA LEU A 410 -24.42 -19.60 -3.07
C LEU A 410 -24.70 -20.60 -4.20
N GLN A 411 -24.99 -20.10 -5.41
CA GLN A 411 -25.25 -20.95 -6.58
C GLN A 411 -24.05 -21.83 -6.94
N HIS A 412 -22.83 -21.30 -6.82
CA HIS A 412 -21.60 -22.05 -7.07
C HIS A 412 -21.45 -23.22 -6.08
N VAL A 413 -21.63 -22.97 -4.77
CA VAL A 413 -21.56 -23.99 -3.71
C VAL A 413 -22.65 -25.04 -3.92
N VAL A 414 -23.92 -24.63 -4.07
CA VAL A 414 -25.06 -25.53 -4.28
C VAL A 414 -24.91 -26.33 -5.57
N GLY A 415 -24.48 -25.69 -6.66
CA GLY A 415 -24.21 -26.36 -7.93
C GLY A 415 -23.13 -27.41 -7.84
N ALA A 416 -22.02 -27.12 -7.15
CA ALA A 416 -20.95 -28.09 -6.91
C ALA A 416 -21.45 -29.26 -6.06
N ALA A 417 -22.18 -28.99 -4.98
CA ALA A 417 -22.75 -30.02 -4.11
C ALA A 417 -23.70 -30.97 -4.88
N ARG A 418 -24.58 -30.43 -5.74
CA ARG A 418 -25.47 -31.23 -6.59
C ARG A 418 -24.72 -32.14 -7.57
N ARG A 419 -23.53 -31.73 -8.01
CA ARG A 419 -22.63 -32.57 -8.83
C ARG A 419 -21.70 -33.46 -8.00
N SER A 420 -21.91 -33.55 -6.67
CA SER A 420 -21.02 -34.27 -5.74
C SER A 420 -19.56 -33.78 -5.79
N ARG A 421 -19.35 -32.53 -6.21
CA ARG A 421 -18.04 -31.86 -6.23
C ARG A 421 -17.86 -31.00 -4.98
N LYS A 422 -16.63 -30.61 -4.71
CA LYS A 422 -16.29 -29.63 -3.66
C LYS A 422 -16.17 -28.24 -4.30
N ALA A 423 -16.52 -27.20 -3.57
CA ALA A 423 -16.36 -25.81 -4.03
C ALA A 423 -15.38 -25.05 -3.13
N PHE A 424 -14.54 -24.21 -3.74
CA PHE A 424 -13.81 -23.15 -3.09
C PHE A 424 -14.15 -21.83 -3.77
N VAL A 425 -14.73 -20.91 -3.03
CA VAL A 425 -15.17 -19.60 -3.55
C VAL A 425 -14.53 -18.50 -2.71
N CYS A 426 -13.87 -17.55 -3.34
CA CYS A 426 -13.52 -16.27 -2.75
C CYS A 426 -14.47 -15.19 -3.26
N VAL A 427 -15.01 -14.38 -2.37
CA VAL A 427 -15.88 -13.23 -2.69
C VAL A 427 -15.22 -11.97 -2.13
N GLN A 428 -14.90 -11.03 -3.01
CA GLN A 428 -14.46 -9.70 -2.59
C GLN A 428 -15.66 -8.76 -2.61
N THR A 429 -15.96 -8.15 -1.44
CA THR A 429 -17.04 -7.17 -1.31
C THR A 429 -16.57 -5.75 -1.67
N ASP A 430 -17.49 -4.84 -2.02
CA ASP A 430 -17.19 -3.44 -2.33
C ASP A 430 -17.87 -2.44 -1.39
N LEU A 431 -18.89 -2.85 -0.65
CA LEU A 431 -19.70 -1.92 0.14
C LEU A 431 -18.93 -1.17 1.22
N GLY A 432 -17.81 -1.72 1.70
CA GLY A 432 -16.92 -1.06 2.67
C GLY A 432 -16.08 0.07 2.08
N HIS A 433 -16.00 0.17 0.75
CA HIS A 433 -15.20 1.21 0.08
C HIS A 433 -15.77 2.61 0.35
N PHE A 434 -14.91 3.59 0.55
CA PHE A 434 -15.30 5.00 0.63
C PHE A 434 -15.81 5.48 -0.76
N ASP A 435 -16.94 6.16 -0.89
CA ASP A 435 -17.83 6.74 0.10
C ASP A 435 -18.89 5.71 0.61
N TRP A 436 -18.95 5.47 1.93
CA TRP A 436 -19.86 4.47 2.51
C TRP A 436 -21.33 4.75 2.23
N LEU A 437 -22.18 3.70 2.27
CA LEU A 437 -23.61 3.79 1.99
C LEU A 437 -24.33 4.83 2.87
N HIS A 438 -25.34 5.48 2.30
CA HIS A 438 -26.18 6.43 3.01
C HIS A 438 -27.44 5.75 3.56
N PRO A 439 -27.73 5.84 4.88
CA PRO A 439 -28.98 5.40 5.42
C PRO A 439 -30.15 6.14 4.75
N PRO A 440 -31.24 5.46 4.35
CA PRO A 440 -32.35 6.07 3.59
C PRO A 440 -32.99 7.28 4.28
N ASP A 441 -33.08 7.22 5.61
CA ASP A 441 -33.77 8.24 6.41
C ASP A 441 -32.85 9.40 6.85
N ARG A 442 -31.55 9.36 6.52
CA ARG A 442 -30.55 10.32 6.98
C ARG A 442 -29.63 10.75 5.86
N ARG A 443 -30.04 11.73 5.05
CA ARG A 443 -29.20 12.30 3.98
C ARG A 443 -27.90 12.95 4.47
N VAL A 444 -27.83 13.28 5.76
CA VAL A 444 -26.64 13.84 6.43
C VAL A 444 -26.27 12.94 7.62
N ALA A 445 -25.94 11.68 7.33
CA ALA A 445 -25.44 10.76 8.35
C ALA A 445 -23.93 10.98 8.57
N SER A 446 -23.47 10.82 9.81
CA SER A 446 -22.05 10.82 10.13
C SER A 446 -21.36 9.60 9.49
N ALA A 447 -20.05 9.67 9.27
CA ALA A 447 -19.30 8.53 8.72
C ALA A 447 -19.45 7.24 9.58
N PRO A 448 -19.40 7.28 10.92
CA PRO A 448 -19.72 6.10 11.74
C PRO A 448 -21.12 5.53 11.52
N ASP A 449 -22.17 6.39 11.37
CA ASP A 449 -23.53 5.93 11.08
C ASP A 449 -23.62 5.21 9.72
N ARG A 450 -22.87 5.72 8.73
CA ARG A 450 -22.81 5.14 7.37
C ARG A 450 -22.10 3.79 7.38
N ILE A 451 -20.98 3.66 8.10
CA ILE A 451 -20.29 2.38 8.28
C ILE A 451 -21.21 1.38 8.99
N ALA A 452 -21.87 1.80 10.06
CA ALA A 452 -22.81 0.93 10.78
C ALA A 452 -23.98 0.48 9.88
N TYR A 453 -24.47 1.36 9.00
CA TYR A 453 -25.49 1.00 8.02
C TYR A 453 -24.94 0.00 6.98
N THR A 454 -23.74 0.22 6.46
CA THR A 454 -23.05 -0.72 5.55
C THR A 454 -22.90 -2.10 6.20
N ALA A 455 -22.48 -2.15 7.47
CA ALA A 455 -22.35 -3.41 8.22
C ALA A 455 -23.70 -4.14 8.36
N LYS A 456 -24.82 -3.41 8.55
CA LYS A 456 -26.17 -4.01 8.62
C LYS A 456 -26.62 -4.58 7.26
N ILE A 457 -26.31 -3.91 6.16
CA ILE A 457 -26.60 -4.47 4.83
C ILE A 457 -25.82 -5.78 4.62
N LEU A 458 -24.53 -5.78 4.95
CA LEU A 458 -23.72 -7.01 4.89
C LEU A 458 -24.30 -8.11 5.79
N ASP A 459 -24.69 -7.80 7.02
CA ASP A 459 -25.30 -8.77 7.94
C ASP A 459 -26.56 -9.42 7.34
N THR A 460 -27.42 -8.61 6.70
CA THR A 460 -28.62 -9.12 6.00
C THR A 460 -28.25 -10.03 4.81
N LEU A 461 -27.19 -9.72 4.06
CA LEU A 461 -26.72 -10.58 2.97
C LEU A 461 -26.15 -11.89 3.50
N PHE A 462 -25.44 -11.86 4.62
CA PHE A 462 -24.97 -13.09 5.28
C PHE A 462 -26.11 -13.93 5.82
N GLU A 463 -27.13 -13.33 6.44
CA GLU A 463 -28.34 -14.05 6.87
C GLU A 463 -28.99 -14.79 5.69
N ARG A 464 -29.16 -14.09 4.56
CA ARG A 464 -29.72 -14.68 3.34
C ARG A 464 -28.84 -15.83 2.81
N PHE A 465 -27.52 -15.67 2.81
CA PHE A 465 -26.58 -16.69 2.36
C PHE A 465 -26.65 -17.95 3.25
N LEU A 466 -26.66 -17.78 4.58
CA LEU A 466 -26.78 -18.87 5.55
C LEU A 466 -28.11 -19.62 5.40
N ASN A 467 -29.22 -18.88 5.25
CA ASN A 467 -30.54 -19.47 5.02
C ASN A 467 -30.55 -20.29 3.72
N GLY A 468 -29.96 -19.75 2.64
CA GLY A 468 -29.83 -20.47 1.38
C GLY A 468 -29.01 -21.75 1.47
N LEU A 469 -27.95 -21.77 2.28
CA LEU A 469 -27.20 -23.00 2.57
C LEU A 469 -28.06 -24.01 3.36
N ALA A 470 -28.78 -23.55 4.38
CA ALA A 470 -29.65 -24.40 5.20
C ALA A 470 -30.79 -25.02 4.37
N GLU A 471 -31.44 -24.24 3.51
CA GLU A 471 -32.50 -24.71 2.59
C GLU A 471 -32.00 -25.80 1.62
N ASN A 472 -30.71 -25.79 1.27
CA ASN A 472 -30.08 -26.82 0.45
C ASN A 472 -29.40 -27.93 1.25
N GLY A 473 -29.54 -27.97 2.57
CA GLY A 473 -28.98 -29.01 3.44
C GLY A 473 -27.45 -28.93 3.60
N LEU A 474 -26.85 -27.76 3.36
CA LEU A 474 -25.40 -27.55 3.34
C LEU A 474 -24.86 -26.79 4.58
N ALA A 475 -25.72 -26.47 5.56
CA ALA A 475 -25.34 -25.63 6.71
C ALA A 475 -24.09 -26.11 7.46
N ASP A 476 -23.92 -27.44 7.63
CA ASP A 476 -22.77 -28.04 8.31
C ASP A 476 -21.65 -28.50 7.37
N GLU A 477 -21.81 -28.27 6.06
CA GLU A 477 -20.85 -28.74 5.04
C GLU A 477 -19.91 -27.65 4.52
N VAL A 478 -20.11 -26.40 4.97
CA VAL A 478 -19.35 -25.24 4.45
C VAL A 478 -18.52 -24.60 5.57
N LEU A 479 -17.23 -24.42 5.32
CA LEU A 479 -16.39 -23.52 6.08
C LEU A 479 -16.56 -22.11 5.48
N ILE A 480 -17.09 -21.18 6.25
CA ILE A 480 -17.27 -19.79 5.84
C ILE A 480 -16.26 -18.92 6.60
N ILE A 481 -15.38 -18.25 5.89
CA ILE A 481 -14.45 -17.29 6.47
C ILE A 481 -14.93 -15.89 6.10
N VAL A 482 -15.14 -15.04 7.10
CA VAL A 482 -15.39 -13.60 6.94
C VAL A 482 -14.19 -12.86 7.49
N ILE A 483 -13.58 -12.04 6.65
CA ILE A 483 -12.33 -11.36 7.01
C ILE A 483 -12.28 -9.98 6.35
N GLY A 484 -11.85 -8.94 7.06
CA GLY A 484 -11.52 -7.68 6.42
C GLY A 484 -10.25 -7.82 5.56
N ASP A 485 -10.22 -7.24 4.37
CA ASP A 485 -9.02 -7.22 3.53
C ASP A 485 -7.95 -6.28 4.07
N HIS A 486 -8.34 -5.07 4.46
CA HIS A 486 -7.54 -4.09 5.21
C HIS A 486 -8.47 -3.08 5.92
N GLY A 487 -7.88 -2.20 6.71
CA GLY A 487 -8.58 -1.09 7.34
C GLY A 487 -8.53 0.20 6.51
N LEU A 488 -8.55 1.36 7.19
CA LEU A 488 -8.55 2.66 6.53
C LEU A 488 -7.27 2.86 5.70
N ARG A 489 -7.44 3.38 4.49
CA ARG A 489 -6.35 3.57 3.55
C ARG A 489 -6.14 5.03 3.14
N PHE A 490 -7.24 5.74 2.91
CA PHE A 490 -7.20 7.08 2.36
C PHE A 490 -7.29 8.16 3.44
N LYS A 491 -6.63 9.31 3.21
CA LYS A 491 -6.69 10.46 4.10
C LYS A 491 -8.13 10.93 4.35
N MET A 492 -8.98 10.90 3.32
CA MET A 492 -10.38 11.28 3.40
C MET A 492 -11.19 10.39 4.36
N GLU A 493 -10.86 9.11 4.46
CA GLU A 493 -11.49 8.18 5.41
C GLU A 493 -11.15 8.58 6.85
N PHE A 494 -9.87 8.83 7.14
CA PHE A 494 -9.44 9.31 8.46
C PHE A 494 -10.05 10.65 8.82
N GLU A 495 -10.10 11.61 7.88
CA GLU A 495 -10.72 12.92 8.09
C GLU A 495 -12.22 12.79 8.35
N SER A 496 -12.92 11.95 7.61
CA SER A 496 -14.36 11.71 7.76
C SER A 496 -14.72 11.10 9.12
N LEU A 497 -13.82 10.28 9.69
CA LEU A 497 -13.99 9.65 10.99
C LEU A 497 -13.41 10.47 12.14
N ALA A 498 -12.84 11.65 11.89
CA ALA A 498 -12.04 12.41 12.84
C ALA A 498 -10.96 11.54 13.53
N ALA A 499 -10.49 10.51 12.81
CA ALA A 499 -9.53 9.56 13.30
C ALA A 499 -8.10 10.07 13.10
N PRO A 500 -7.18 9.85 14.04
CA PRO A 500 -5.78 10.19 13.83
C PRO A 500 -5.20 9.34 12.70
N VAL A 501 -4.49 9.98 11.77
CA VAL A 501 -3.72 9.25 10.74
C VAL A 501 -2.54 8.58 11.42
N GLN A 502 -2.73 7.35 11.89
CA GLN A 502 -1.71 6.57 12.57
C GLN A 502 -1.58 5.18 11.96
N TYR A 503 -0.35 4.69 11.93
CA TYR A 503 -0.06 3.29 11.64
C TYR A 503 -0.53 2.42 12.79
N GLY A 504 -1.13 1.30 12.48
CA GLY A 504 -1.52 0.34 13.45
C GLY A 504 -2.94 -0.19 13.22
N ASP A 505 -3.74 -0.26 14.27
CA ASP A 505 -5.00 -0.97 14.27
C ASP A 505 -6.02 -0.46 13.24
N LEU A 506 -6.12 0.85 12.99
CA LEU A 506 -7.07 1.38 12.01
C LEU A 506 -6.77 0.97 10.56
N VAL A 507 -5.51 0.60 10.28
CA VAL A 507 -5.08 0.22 8.94
C VAL A 507 -5.02 -1.29 8.76
N PHE A 508 -4.61 -2.01 9.79
CA PHE A 508 -4.27 -3.42 9.65
C PHE A 508 -5.11 -4.36 10.52
N ASN A 509 -5.69 -3.89 11.64
CA ASN A 509 -6.52 -4.74 12.47
C ASN A 509 -7.94 -4.84 11.90
N VAL A 510 -8.31 -6.05 11.46
CA VAL A 510 -9.54 -6.34 10.72
C VAL A 510 -10.34 -7.45 11.39
N PRO A 511 -11.66 -7.53 11.18
CA PRO A 511 -12.47 -8.62 11.71
C PRO A 511 -12.08 -9.97 11.08
N PHE A 512 -12.21 -11.03 11.87
CA PHE A 512 -12.01 -12.41 11.42
C PHE A 512 -13.00 -13.36 12.11
N ILE A 513 -13.75 -14.12 11.31
CA ILE A 513 -14.65 -15.19 11.72
C ILE A 513 -14.43 -16.38 10.79
N ALA A 514 -14.11 -17.56 11.31
CA ALA A 514 -14.13 -18.81 10.54
C ALA A 514 -15.27 -19.72 11.10
N TYR A 515 -16.43 -19.60 10.48
CA TYR A 515 -17.65 -20.30 10.87
C TYR A 515 -17.70 -21.71 10.27
N ALA A 516 -17.83 -22.70 11.10
CA ALA A 516 -18.04 -24.10 10.72
C ALA A 516 -18.63 -24.87 11.91
N PRO A 517 -19.98 -24.97 12.07
CA PRO A 517 -20.60 -25.58 13.25
C PRO A 517 -20.17 -27.04 13.45
N GLY A 518 -19.90 -27.76 12.36
CA GLY A 518 -19.37 -29.12 12.42
C GLY A 518 -17.98 -29.23 13.04
N LEU A 519 -17.16 -28.20 12.97
CA LEU A 519 -15.82 -28.12 13.58
C LEU A 519 -15.84 -27.41 14.94
N PHE A 520 -16.59 -26.30 15.02
CA PHE A 520 -16.65 -25.44 16.20
C PHE A 520 -18.06 -25.44 16.80
N PRO A 521 -18.41 -26.40 17.67
CA PRO A 521 -19.72 -26.43 18.32
C PRO A 521 -19.95 -25.26 19.29
N LEU A 522 -18.86 -24.62 19.73
CA LEU A 522 -18.82 -23.41 20.55
C LEU A 522 -17.78 -22.44 19.96
N GLN A 523 -17.89 -21.16 20.30
CA GLN A 523 -16.91 -20.16 19.93
C GLN A 523 -15.51 -20.52 20.46
N VAL A 524 -14.53 -20.49 19.59
CA VAL A 524 -13.10 -20.55 19.93
C VAL A 524 -12.49 -19.18 19.69
N ARG A 525 -12.08 -18.49 20.75
CA ARG A 525 -11.45 -17.17 20.66
C ARG A 525 -9.94 -17.30 20.77
N LEU A 526 -9.23 -16.79 19.78
CA LEU A 526 -7.77 -16.77 19.78
C LEU A 526 -7.25 -15.67 20.71
N PRO A 527 -6.33 -15.99 21.64
CA PRO A 527 -5.83 -15.03 22.63
C PRO A 527 -4.59 -14.26 22.17
N PHE A 528 -4.19 -14.37 20.93
CA PHE A 528 -2.97 -13.78 20.36
C PHE A 528 -3.19 -13.25 18.95
N PRO A 529 -2.31 -12.33 18.47
CA PRO A 529 -2.41 -11.77 17.13
C PRO A 529 -2.21 -12.82 16.03
N THR A 530 -3.04 -12.73 15.00
CA THR A 530 -3.00 -13.55 13.78
C THR A 530 -2.89 -12.64 12.54
N SER A 531 -2.61 -13.22 11.37
CA SER A 531 -2.43 -12.45 10.14
C SER A 531 -2.99 -13.19 8.91
N HIS A 532 -3.22 -12.46 7.83
CA HIS A 532 -3.67 -13.03 6.55
C HIS A 532 -2.81 -14.20 6.05
N VAL A 533 -1.50 -14.16 6.31
CA VAL A 533 -0.60 -15.26 5.92
C VAL A 533 -0.94 -16.59 6.58
N ASP A 534 -1.72 -16.56 7.66
CA ASP A 534 -2.13 -17.75 8.41
C ASP A 534 -3.39 -18.41 7.84
N ILE A 535 -4.11 -17.73 6.94
CA ILE A 535 -5.41 -18.22 6.44
C ILE A 535 -5.23 -19.50 5.61
N ALA A 536 -4.37 -19.45 4.58
CA ALA A 536 -4.17 -20.62 3.72
C ALA A 536 -3.74 -21.89 4.52
N PRO A 537 -2.70 -21.83 5.38
CA PRO A 537 -2.34 -22.99 6.19
C PRO A 537 -3.44 -23.43 7.17
N THR A 538 -4.22 -22.49 7.74
CA THR A 538 -5.34 -22.84 8.63
C THR A 538 -6.45 -23.57 7.90
N VAL A 539 -6.86 -23.07 6.73
CA VAL A 539 -7.90 -23.73 5.90
C VAL A 539 -7.49 -25.14 5.55
N LEU A 540 -6.27 -25.36 5.11
CA LEU A 540 -5.78 -26.70 4.75
C LEU A 540 -5.79 -27.65 5.95
N ASP A 541 -5.32 -27.19 7.12
CA ASP A 541 -5.33 -28.01 8.32
C ASP A 541 -6.76 -28.35 8.80
N LEU A 542 -7.71 -27.37 8.74
CA LEU A 542 -9.12 -27.60 9.06
C LEU A 542 -9.80 -28.61 8.12
N LEU A 543 -9.36 -28.68 6.87
CA LEU A 543 -9.82 -29.63 5.86
C LEU A 543 -9.10 -30.99 5.92
N GLY A 544 -8.10 -31.16 6.80
CA GLY A 544 -7.26 -32.34 6.88
C GLY A 544 -6.33 -32.54 5.66
N ILE A 545 -6.07 -31.48 4.92
CA ILE A 545 -5.21 -31.50 3.73
C ILE A 545 -3.76 -31.26 4.15
N ARG A 546 -2.92 -32.28 3.97
CA ARG A 546 -1.48 -32.14 4.25
C ARG A 546 -0.81 -31.26 3.20
N ARG A 547 0.02 -30.34 3.64
CA ARG A 547 0.87 -29.51 2.79
C ARG A 547 1.95 -30.40 2.13
N GLN A 548 2.10 -30.29 0.82
CA GLN A 548 3.14 -30.99 0.08
C GLN A 548 3.91 -30.00 -0.79
N GLY A 549 5.08 -29.54 -0.30
CA GLY A 549 5.98 -28.69 -1.07
C GLY A 549 5.45 -27.28 -1.39
N ASN A 550 4.51 -26.77 -0.57
CA ASN A 550 3.99 -25.41 -0.69
C ASN A 550 4.68 -24.52 0.35
N LEU A 551 5.26 -23.42 -0.11
CA LEU A 551 5.89 -22.44 0.77
C LEU A 551 4.81 -21.56 1.41
N TYR A 552 4.63 -21.70 2.71
CA TYR A 552 3.83 -20.79 3.54
C TYR A 552 4.71 -20.18 4.62
N LEU A 553 4.70 -18.85 4.74
CA LEU A 553 5.32 -18.13 5.87
C LEU A 553 4.39 -18.09 7.08
N GLY A 554 3.07 -18.17 6.85
CA GLY A 554 2.08 -18.33 7.89
C GLY A 554 2.01 -19.75 8.43
N THR A 555 1.28 -19.93 9.53
CA THR A 555 1.00 -21.23 10.15
C THR A 555 -0.46 -21.34 10.58
N ASN A 556 -0.89 -22.52 11.02
CA ASN A 556 -2.25 -22.72 11.52
C ASN A 556 -2.53 -21.77 12.70
N MET A 557 -3.63 -21.02 12.62
CA MET A 557 -4.03 -20.07 13.66
C MET A 557 -4.34 -20.72 15.01
N LEU A 558 -4.52 -22.03 15.05
CA LEU A 558 -4.67 -22.80 16.30
C LEU A 558 -3.33 -23.10 16.98
N ASP A 559 -2.21 -22.75 16.36
CA ASP A 559 -0.88 -22.99 16.92
C ASP A 559 -0.50 -21.90 17.94
N GLN A 560 -0.31 -22.30 19.19
CA GLN A 560 -0.02 -21.40 20.31
C GLN A 560 1.33 -20.68 20.19
N ARG A 561 2.26 -21.15 19.33
CA ARG A 561 3.53 -20.43 19.03
C ARG A 561 3.28 -19.03 18.50
N LEU A 562 2.12 -18.77 17.90
CA LEU A 562 1.75 -17.44 17.41
C LEU A 562 1.74 -16.36 18.50
N ALA A 563 1.59 -16.72 19.78
CA ALA A 563 1.65 -15.79 20.91
C ALA A 563 3.02 -15.06 21.03
N ASP A 564 4.10 -15.67 20.54
CA ASP A 564 5.44 -15.13 20.60
C ASP A 564 5.94 -14.61 19.23
N ARG A 565 5.09 -14.68 18.20
CA ARG A 565 5.43 -14.27 16.84
C ARG A 565 5.31 -12.74 16.64
N ILE A 566 6.22 -12.20 15.86
CA ILE A 566 6.05 -10.88 15.24
C ILE A 566 5.03 -10.99 14.10
N VAL A 567 4.02 -10.14 14.12
CA VAL A 567 3.12 -9.91 12.98
C VAL A 567 3.61 -8.71 12.20
N PHE A 568 4.02 -8.91 10.95
CA PHE A 568 4.50 -7.83 10.09
C PHE A 568 3.34 -7.05 9.48
N LEU A 569 3.48 -5.73 9.46
CA LEU A 569 2.53 -4.75 8.94
C LEU A 569 3.25 -3.92 7.87
N PRO A 570 3.56 -4.50 6.71
CA PRO A 570 4.36 -3.84 5.70
C PRO A 570 3.57 -2.70 5.05
N SER A 571 4.24 -1.58 4.86
CA SER A 571 3.67 -0.49 4.08
C SER A 571 3.59 -0.88 2.60
N ALA A 572 2.51 -0.52 1.94
CA ALA A 572 2.48 -0.49 0.49
C ALA A 572 3.06 0.85 0.02
N SER A 573 4.02 0.80 -0.90
CA SER A 573 4.53 2.01 -1.56
C SER A 573 3.46 2.74 -2.37
N PHE A 574 2.39 2.04 -2.68
CA PHE A 574 1.29 2.49 -3.52
C PHE A 574 0.43 3.59 -2.89
N THR A 575 0.30 3.64 -1.58
CA THR A 575 -0.67 4.57 -0.95
C THR A 575 -0.06 5.88 -0.47
N GLY A 576 1.26 6.05 -0.51
CA GLY A 576 1.92 7.29 -0.08
C GLY A 576 1.59 7.78 1.35
N LEU A 577 0.45 7.35 1.88
CA LEU A 577 -0.05 7.74 3.20
C LEU A 577 0.68 7.05 4.35
N TYR A 578 1.37 5.94 4.06
CA TYR A 578 1.97 5.08 5.08
C TYR A 578 3.46 4.88 4.84
N PRO A 579 4.28 5.86 5.23
CA PRO A 579 5.73 5.80 5.03
C PRO A 579 6.44 4.95 6.09
N ALA A 580 5.70 4.15 6.86
CA ALA A 580 6.27 3.31 7.91
C ALA A 580 6.12 1.82 7.59
N ASP A 581 7.18 1.07 7.78
CA ASP A 581 7.12 -0.38 7.88
C ASP A 581 7.02 -0.74 9.35
N SER A 582 5.98 -1.47 9.70
CA SER A 582 5.67 -1.75 11.09
C SER A 582 5.63 -3.25 11.36
N PHE A 583 5.73 -3.59 12.63
CA PHE A 583 5.36 -4.90 13.11
C PHE A 583 4.72 -4.81 14.49
N ARG A 584 3.84 -5.76 14.77
CA ARG A 584 3.30 -5.98 16.09
C ARG A 584 4.05 -7.12 16.80
N TRP A 585 4.37 -6.92 18.05
CA TRP A 585 4.83 -7.95 18.97
C TRP A 585 4.15 -7.77 20.32
N LYS A 586 3.39 -8.76 20.74
CA LYS A 586 2.49 -8.71 21.90
C LYS A 586 1.57 -7.48 21.79
N ASP A 587 1.53 -6.63 22.78
CA ASP A 587 0.70 -5.42 22.87
C ASP A 587 1.37 -4.15 22.31
N GLN A 588 2.52 -4.28 21.65
CA GLN A 588 3.27 -3.15 21.08
C GLN A 588 3.34 -3.20 19.56
N ILE A 589 3.12 -2.05 18.92
CA ILE A 589 3.36 -1.82 17.50
C ILE A 589 4.59 -0.94 17.35
N TYR A 590 5.60 -1.44 16.66
CA TYR A 590 6.85 -0.77 16.33
C TYR A 590 6.79 -0.30 14.88
N SER A 591 7.04 0.98 14.62
CA SER A 591 6.93 1.58 13.29
C SER A 591 8.22 2.27 12.90
N LEU A 592 8.87 1.79 11.83
CA LEU A 592 10.01 2.43 11.21
C LEU A 592 9.53 3.41 10.13
N HIS A 593 9.59 4.70 10.43
CA HIS A 593 9.21 5.77 9.51
C HIS A 593 10.32 6.01 8.48
N ARG A 594 10.09 5.58 7.25
CA ARG A 594 11.10 5.62 6.16
C ARG A 594 11.53 7.03 5.77
N ILE A 595 10.64 8.01 5.89
CA ILE A 595 10.92 9.41 5.48
C ILE A 595 11.98 10.02 6.42
N VAL A 596 11.87 9.78 7.71
CA VAL A 596 12.75 10.37 8.73
C VAL A 596 13.76 9.38 9.31
N ASP A 597 13.70 8.12 8.92
CA ASP A 597 14.53 7.02 9.44
C ASP A 597 14.50 6.90 10.98
N ARG A 598 13.30 7.04 11.55
CA ARG A 598 13.04 6.99 13.00
C ARG A 598 12.03 5.91 13.34
N VAL A 599 12.16 5.39 14.55
CA VAL A 599 11.24 4.38 15.08
C VAL A 599 10.35 4.99 16.14
N THR A 600 9.05 4.72 16.01
CA THR A 600 8.05 4.98 17.05
C THR A 600 7.50 3.67 17.59
N VAL A 601 6.94 3.74 18.78
CA VAL A 601 6.22 2.63 19.41
C VAL A 601 4.90 3.14 19.95
N GLN A 602 3.87 2.32 19.83
CA GLN A 602 2.55 2.55 20.44
C GLN A 602 2.04 1.26 21.06
N ASN A 603 1.23 1.37 22.09
CA ASN A 603 0.45 0.22 22.53
C ASN A 603 -0.60 -0.09 21.46
N ALA A 604 -0.83 -1.35 21.17
CA ALA A 604 -1.95 -1.77 20.34
C ALA A 604 -3.26 -1.19 20.93
N HIS A 605 -4.20 -0.82 20.06
CA HIS A 605 -5.46 -0.15 20.40
C HIS A 605 -5.32 1.26 21.01
N ALA A 606 -4.11 1.81 21.09
CA ALA A 606 -3.89 3.19 21.56
C ALA A 606 -3.78 4.16 20.39
N SER A 607 -4.30 5.37 20.60
CA SER A 607 -4.26 6.45 19.60
C SER A 607 -2.94 7.22 19.57
N ALA A 608 -2.07 7.06 20.57
CA ALA A 608 -0.84 7.84 20.70
C ALA A 608 0.41 7.00 20.53
N SER A 609 1.29 7.41 19.62
CA SER A 609 2.65 6.86 19.46
C SER A 609 3.69 7.75 20.16
N ALA A 610 4.80 7.14 20.59
CA ALA A 610 5.93 7.84 21.16
C ALA A 610 7.23 7.43 20.45
N SER A 611 8.25 8.30 20.48
CA SER A 611 9.57 7.94 20.00
C SER A 611 10.13 6.77 20.84
N LEU A 612 10.64 5.74 20.17
CA LEU A 612 11.23 4.58 20.84
C LEU A 612 12.46 4.97 21.69
N ALA A 613 13.21 5.99 21.25
CA ALA A 613 14.36 6.51 22.00
C ALA A 613 14.00 6.96 23.44
N ASN A 614 12.75 7.34 23.67
CA ASN A 614 12.23 7.76 24.99
C ASN A 614 11.66 6.58 25.82
N ARG A 615 11.81 5.34 25.35
CA ARG A 615 11.28 4.11 25.98
C ARG A 615 12.36 3.02 26.12
N PRO A 616 13.43 3.24 26.91
CA PRO A 616 14.60 2.33 26.95
C PRO A 616 14.31 0.95 27.56
N HIS A 617 13.17 0.76 28.24
CA HIS A 617 12.80 -0.51 28.89
C HIS A 617 12.03 -1.48 27.98
N LEU A 618 11.75 -1.10 26.72
CA LEU A 618 11.07 -1.99 25.80
C LEU A 618 12.02 -3.07 25.26
N PRO A 619 11.47 -4.23 24.85
CA PRO A 619 12.26 -5.40 24.46
C PRO A 619 13.11 -5.21 23.19
N PHE A 620 12.77 -4.23 22.35
CA PHE A 620 13.51 -3.93 21.12
C PHE A 620 14.05 -2.50 21.15
N SER A 621 15.34 -2.35 20.84
CA SER A 621 15.95 -1.05 20.56
C SER A 621 15.60 -0.56 19.15
N GLU A 622 15.86 0.72 18.86
CA GLU A 622 15.68 1.27 17.50
C GLU A 622 16.48 0.50 16.45
N MET A 623 17.70 0.05 16.81
CA MET A 623 18.56 -0.75 15.94
C MET A 623 17.96 -2.15 15.70
N ASP A 624 17.37 -2.78 16.72
CA ASP A 624 16.69 -4.07 16.58
C ASP A 624 15.51 -3.96 15.63
N VAL A 625 14.68 -2.92 15.76
CA VAL A 625 13.54 -2.69 14.88
C VAL A 625 14.00 -2.52 13.43
N LYS A 626 15.01 -1.69 13.19
CA LYS A 626 15.57 -1.49 11.83
C LYS A 626 16.11 -2.79 11.24
N ARG A 627 16.80 -3.61 12.05
CA ARG A 627 17.32 -4.91 11.63
C ARG A 627 16.21 -5.90 11.32
N ILE A 628 15.19 -6.01 12.18
CA ILE A 628 14.03 -6.90 11.98
C ILE A 628 13.29 -6.53 10.70
N VAL A 629 12.95 -5.26 10.50
CA VAL A 629 12.25 -4.78 9.30
C VAL A 629 13.07 -5.04 8.04
N SER A 630 14.38 -4.78 8.06
CA SER A 630 15.26 -5.04 6.90
C SER A 630 15.37 -6.51 6.57
N ALA A 631 15.49 -7.37 7.58
CA ALA A 631 15.57 -8.81 7.39
C ALA A 631 14.24 -9.39 6.88
N ALA A 632 13.10 -8.92 7.40
CA ALA A 632 11.78 -9.32 6.92
C ALA A 632 11.59 -8.99 5.43
N LYS A 633 11.97 -7.77 5.03
CA LYS A 633 11.90 -7.35 3.62
C LYS A 633 12.73 -8.25 2.70
N ALA A 634 13.95 -8.59 3.12
CA ALA A 634 14.80 -9.49 2.36
C ALA A 634 14.14 -10.87 2.17
N VAL A 635 13.54 -11.42 3.22
CA VAL A 635 12.81 -12.70 3.15
C VAL A 635 11.61 -12.60 2.20
N PHE A 636 10.85 -11.49 2.22
CA PHE A 636 9.68 -11.32 1.35
C PHE A 636 10.09 -11.17 -0.13
N GLU A 637 11.18 -10.44 -0.42
CA GLU A 637 11.78 -10.36 -1.75
C GLU A 637 12.29 -11.72 -2.26
N ASP A 638 12.99 -12.45 -1.40
CA ASP A 638 13.53 -13.77 -1.73
C ASP A 638 12.40 -14.80 -1.95
N THR A 639 11.30 -14.71 -1.18
CA THR A 639 10.10 -15.53 -1.38
C THR A 639 9.47 -15.29 -2.76
N ALA A 640 9.36 -14.04 -3.18
CA ALA A 640 8.86 -13.71 -4.51
C ALA A 640 9.82 -14.21 -5.63
N ALA A 641 11.12 -14.11 -5.41
CA ALA A 641 12.12 -14.64 -6.34
C ALA A 641 12.04 -16.18 -6.46
N TYR A 642 11.82 -16.88 -5.34
CA TYR A 642 11.58 -18.32 -5.29
C TYR A 642 10.40 -18.74 -6.17
N PHE A 643 9.24 -18.10 -6.01
CA PHE A 643 8.07 -18.40 -6.82
C PHE A 643 8.31 -18.13 -8.31
N ARG A 644 8.90 -17.00 -8.66
CA ARG A 644 9.24 -16.70 -10.07
C ARG A 644 10.08 -17.81 -10.69
N ARG A 645 11.15 -18.23 -10.02
CA ARG A 645 12.02 -19.31 -10.52
C ARG A 645 11.27 -20.64 -10.68
N ARG A 646 10.51 -21.02 -9.66
CA ARG A 646 9.79 -22.31 -9.64
C ARG A 646 8.85 -22.45 -10.83
N PHE A 647 8.14 -21.37 -11.20
CA PHE A 647 7.15 -21.42 -12.28
C PHE A 647 7.67 -21.03 -13.66
N THR A 648 8.81 -20.35 -13.77
CA THR A 648 9.47 -20.12 -15.07
C THR A 648 10.28 -21.32 -15.55
N GLN A 649 10.69 -22.21 -14.67
CA GLN A 649 11.46 -23.42 -15.00
C GLN A 649 10.60 -24.67 -15.21
N ALA A 650 9.28 -24.62 -15.01
CA ALA A 650 8.40 -25.76 -15.27
C ALA A 650 8.40 -26.09 -16.77
N PRO A 651 8.68 -27.35 -17.18
CA PRO A 651 8.68 -27.76 -18.57
C PRO A 651 7.24 -27.66 -19.12
N GLY A 652 6.95 -26.64 -19.89
CA GLY A 652 5.65 -26.34 -20.50
C GLY A 652 5.25 -24.89 -20.54
N GLY A 653 5.95 -24.02 -19.85
CA GLY A 653 5.74 -22.57 -19.90
C GLY A 653 6.42 -21.96 -21.13
N SER A 654 5.78 -22.05 -22.31
CA SER A 654 6.14 -21.16 -23.41
C SER A 654 5.84 -19.73 -22.95
N ALA A 655 6.88 -18.99 -22.62
CA ALA A 655 6.78 -17.55 -22.46
C ALA A 655 6.28 -16.97 -23.79
N SER A 656 5.00 -16.69 -23.89
CA SER A 656 4.50 -15.79 -24.93
C SER A 656 5.08 -14.41 -24.60
N ARG A 657 6.17 -14.09 -25.29
CA ARG A 657 6.65 -12.72 -25.44
C ARG A 657 5.62 -12.01 -26.32
N GLU A 658 4.73 -11.22 -25.70
CA GLU A 658 4.03 -10.12 -26.34
C GLU A 658 3.83 -9.01 -25.29
#